data_66a95a970216ed64c3989d5b209d9708
#
_entry.id   66a95a970216ed64c3989d5b209d9708
#
_cell.length_a   1.000
_cell.length_b   1.000
_cell.length_c   1.000
_cell.angle_alpha   90.00
_cell.angle_beta   90.00
_cell.angle_gamma   90.00
#
_symmetry.space_group_name_H-M   'P 1'
#
loop_
_entity.id
_entity.type
_entity.pdbx_description
1 polymer ?
#
loop_
_entity_poly.entity_id
_entity_poly.type
_entity_poly.pdbx_seq_one_letter_code
_entity_poly.pdbx_strand_id
1 'polypeptide(L)'
;MATTRNWLEVARYGGLETGEEPSPYDVVAQGRIHKLRRYRTTGEAGRPQVLLVPPLMLTADVFDVSPQASGVRTLIENGIDPWVIDFGSPEKEAGGLERNLGDHVLAVDAAIDEMRTLTGGDVHLAGYSQGGMFCYQTSAYRRSVGIASVITFGSPVDLSKTAPMGVPAEIAIPGMGFVMENVLRGRSVPGWATRLGFQLLDPVKAVTGQLQFLAALHDRDALLPREGQRRYLMNDGWVAWPGPALAEFLQQFLVHNRMLRGGFSIAGRPVTLADITSPILAFVGDVDEIAPPASVRGILGAAPRADIYESTLHAGHFGLVVGSTATNHTWPLVADWMRYAEGLGPLPEHVVKVDTSTAIPETAPAGPGEGVQALIDVGRTVAGSVARSVDNMRGVFGTVSRQMPRLARIRSLEAHSRISLALLFDEQAQHAPNDVSFMYEDRSYTYGENKVRIDAVVRGLLAAGVRAGEHVGVMMGTRPSALAVVVALNRIGAVVVMLRPDADTAREVELGKVNRVIADPEHSEADFAGRPLHTFLLDTPYLHRDRTLTALEIGETNAVRIPDWYRPNPGRAGELAFIFFGGPDGDPRPIRVTNGRFGLSAYGTATSAELTNSDTVYCINPIYHTSGLLTGIGGAVAGGSRLAMATDLDPATFWTEVRRYGVTIVCYTWAQLRPLVNAAPQPAERNHSVRLFVGSGMPRGLWRRVLDRFAPAGVLDFWTTSEGEAILANINPTKPGSLGRPLPGSATVAVVRWDPEAQQVVSGDDGYAIRCADDETGLLLVKISSATTASAPPLRNLFEAGDAWFSSGSLVSRDADGDYWLIDSVDTQIRTAGEVVASLPITAALGKLPAVDLVHTYGVASDDAEVAVAALSLVDGQDVSAGDLDEALASLPAAQRPAFVRVVDEVPMTPWHRPVAGPLRRDPLPPPGRYFTRTDDGSYKES
;
A
#
# COMPACT_ATOMS: atom_id res chain seq x y z
N MET A 1 58.72 -10.97 -32.30
CA MET A 1 57.84 -10.79 -33.49
C MET A 1 56.37 -11.16 -33.15
N ALA A 2 56.08 -12.29 -32.50
CA ALA A 2 54.70 -12.67 -32.16
C ALA A 2 54.04 -11.64 -31.20
N THR A 3 54.71 -11.25 -30.12
CA THR A 3 54.20 -10.26 -29.15
C THR A 3 53.88 -8.89 -29.77
N THR A 4 54.73 -8.43 -30.69
CA THR A 4 54.55 -7.15 -31.41
C THR A 4 53.32 -7.20 -32.34
N ARG A 5 53.10 -8.34 -33.00
CA ARG A 5 51.94 -8.55 -33.88
C ARG A 5 50.66 -8.59 -33.05
N ASN A 6 50.65 -9.34 -31.99
CA ASN A 6 49.49 -9.42 -31.09
C ASN A 6 49.18 -8.06 -30.44
N TRP A 7 50.20 -7.30 -30.04
CA TRP A 7 50.03 -5.96 -29.51
C TRP A 7 49.45 -4.98 -30.55
N LEU A 8 49.90 -5.01 -31.81
CA LEU A 8 49.36 -4.19 -32.89
C LEU A 8 47.90 -4.54 -33.20
N GLU A 9 47.55 -5.83 -33.14
CA GLU A 9 46.18 -6.31 -33.34
C GLU A 9 45.27 -5.82 -32.22
N VAL A 10 45.67 -5.94 -30.96
CA VAL A 10 44.92 -5.42 -29.80
C VAL A 10 44.81 -3.91 -29.84
N ALA A 11 45.89 -3.18 -30.22
CA ALA A 11 45.84 -1.72 -30.28
C ALA A 11 44.96 -1.21 -31.45
N ARG A 12 44.82 -1.96 -32.53
CA ARG A 12 44.05 -1.57 -33.72
C ARG A 12 42.60 -2.01 -33.65
N TYR A 13 42.32 -3.18 -33.08
CA TYR A 13 41.03 -3.83 -33.10
C TYR A 13 40.45 -4.06 -31.70
N GLY A 14 41.10 -3.60 -30.63
CA GLY A 14 40.67 -3.77 -29.23
C GLY A 14 40.82 -5.20 -28.67
N GLY A 15 41.34 -6.13 -29.50
CA GLY A 15 41.47 -7.54 -29.13
C GLY A 15 42.14 -8.37 -30.20
N LEU A 16 42.37 -9.66 -29.93
CA LEU A 16 42.90 -10.64 -30.90
C LEU A 16 41.77 -11.14 -31.79
N GLU A 17 42.07 -11.37 -33.06
CA GLU A 17 41.10 -11.99 -33.98
C GLU A 17 41.02 -13.49 -33.70
N THR A 18 39.85 -14.03 -33.35
CA THR A 18 39.65 -15.41 -32.96
C THR A 18 39.29 -16.30 -34.15
N GLY A 19 38.72 -15.70 -35.22
CA GLY A 19 38.21 -16.47 -36.37
C GLY A 19 36.96 -17.33 -36.00
N GLU A 20 36.39 -17.11 -34.84
CA GLU A 20 35.21 -17.85 -34.35
C GLU A 20 33.94 -17.17 -34.86
N GLU A 21 32.99 -18.01 -35.32
CA GLU A 21 31.67 -17.57 -35.71
C GLU A 21 30.65 -17.90 -34.62
N PRO A 22 29.64 -17.00 -34.31
CA PRO A 22 28.57 -17.28 -33.43
C PRO A 22 27.68 -18.42 -33.93
N SER A 23 26.90 -19.02 -33.03
CA SER A 23 25.99 -20.11 -33.42
C SER A 23 24.93 -19.61 -34.40
N PRO A 24 24.63 -20.36 -35.49
CA PRO A 24 23.71 -19.89 -36.53
C PRO A 24 22.28 -19.86 -35.99
N TYR A 25 21.57 -18.76 -36.27
CA TYR A 25 20.18 -18.58 -35.93
C TYR A 25 19.37 -17.98 -37.08
N ASP A 26 18.05 -18.14 -36.99
CA ASP A 26 17.09 -17.47 -37.85
C ASP A 26 16.30 -16.46 -37.04
N VAL A 27 16.02 -15.27 -37.58
CA VAL A 27 15.05 -14.32 -36.97
C VAL A 27 13.67 -14.74 -37.43
N VAL A 28 12.92 -15.33 -36.51
CA VAL A 28 11.61 -15.94 -36.82
C VAL A 28 10.44 -14.98 -36.59
N ALA A 29 10.64 -13.96 -35.74
CA ALA A 29 9.68 -12.88 -35.53
C ALA A 29 10.39 -11.56 -35.23
N GLN A 30 9.71 -10.45 -35.52
CA GLN A 30 10.17 -9.11 -35.22
C GLN A 30 9.02 -8.27 -34.70
N GLY A 31 9.15 -7.83 -33.45
CA GLY A 31 8.25 -6.89 -32.81
C GLY A 31 8.73 -5.43 -32.92
N ARG A 32 8.04 -4.53 -32.23
CA ARG A 32 8.38 -3.10 -32.21
C ARG A 32 9.77 -2.81 -31.64
N ILE A 33 10.17 -3.55 -30.61
CA ILE A 33 11.42 -3.31 -29.88
C ILE A 33 12.30 -4.55 -29.74
N HIS A 34 11.96 -5.63 -30.41
CA HIS A 34 12.72 -6.89 -30.30
C HIS A 34 12.72 -7.69 -31.60
N LYS A 35 13.70 -8.56 -31.72
CA LYS A 35 13.76 -9.67 -32.67
C LYS A 35 13.78 -10.97 -31.89
N LEU A 36 13.12 -12.00 -32.38
CA LEU A 36 13.15 -13.33 -31.81
C LEU A 36 14.09 -14.20 -32.63
N ARG A 37 15.21 -14.56 -32.05
CA ARG A 37 16.22 -15.43 -32.67
C ARG A 37 15.93 -16.88 -32.28
N ARG A 38 15.77 -17.80 -33.25
CA ARG A 38 15.73 -19.22 -33.01
C ARG A 38 17.04 -19.85 -33.50
N TYR A 39 17.76 -20.52 -32.64
CA TYR A 39 19.01 -21.16 -33.00
C TYR A 39 18.75 -22.50 -33.67
N ARG A 40 19.60 -22.83 -34.67
CA ARG A 40 19.39 -24.04 -35.48
C ARG A 40 19.79 -25.28 -34.69
N THR A 41 18.82 -26.17 -34.46
CA THR A 41 19.01 -27.46 -33.81
C THR A 41 19.12 -28.57 -34.85
N THR A 42 19.98 -29.57 -34.61
CA THR A 42 20.01 -30.79 -35.39
C THR A 42 19.22 -31.86 -34.64
N GLY A 43 18.09 -32.38 -35.20
CA GLY A 43 17.36 -33.48 -34.60
C GLY A 43 15.83 -33.35 -34.64
N GLU A 44 15.14 -34.21 -33.89
CA GLU A 44 13.70 -34.42 -33.94
C GLU A 44 12.87 -33.23 -33.40
N ALA A 45 11.65 -33.09 -33.91
CA ALA A 45 10.65 -32.18 -33.39
C ALA A 45 10.22 -32.56 -31.95
N GLY A 46 9.85 -31.60 -31.10
CA GLY A 46 9.31 -31.85 -29.75
C GLY A 46 10.33 -31.75 -28.61
N ARG A 47 11.46 -31.06 -28.83
CA ARG A 47 12.41 -30.70 -27.76
C ARG A 47 11.85 -29.66 -26.84
N PRO A 48 12.15 -29.72 -25.52
CA PRO A 48 11.85 -28.60 -24.62
C PRO A 48 12.39 -27.30 -25.14
N GLN A 49 11.61 -26.23 -25.09
CA GLN A 49 11.97 -24.91 -25.62
C GLN A 49 12.21 -23.89 -24.52
N VAL A 50 13.25 -23.08 -24.67
CA VAL A 50 13.59 -22.03 -23.70
C VAL A 50 13.76 -20.69 -24.36
N LEU A 51 13.14 -19.63 -23.80
CA LEU A 51 13.38 -18.24 -24.17
C LEU A 51 14.43 -17.63 -23.22
N LEU A 52 15.57 -17.29 -23.75
CA LEU A 52 16.66 -16.62 -23.06
C LEU A 52 16.46 -15.10 -23.11
N VAL A 53 16.45 -14.44 -21.96
CA VAL A 53 16.16 -13.01 -21.80
C VAL A 53 17.38 -12.27 -21.25
N PRO A 54 18.02 -11.39 -22.03
CA PRO A 54 19.18 -10.61 -21.59
C PRO A 54 18.78 -9.40 -20.75
N PRO A 55 19.70 -8.83 -19.94
CA PRO A 55 19.50 -7.52 -19.31
C PRO A 55 19.61 -6.39 -20.33
N LEU A 56 19.00 -5.22 -20.05
CA LEU A 56 18.92 -4.10 -21.00
C LEU A 56 20.25 -3.50 -21.40
N MET A 57 21.24 -3.59 -20.54
CA MET A 57 22.56 -2.99 -20.78
C MET A 57 23.53 -3.88 -21.54
N LEU A 58 23.13 -5.12 -21.85
CA LEU A 58 23.94 -6.07 -22.60
C LEU A 58 23.25 -6.50 -23.90
N THR A 59 24.06 -6.84 -24.90
CA THR A 59 23.54 -7.46 -26.15
C THR A 59 23.02 -8.87 -25.87
N ALA A 60 22.12 -9.36 -26.73
CA ALA A 60 21.58 -10.73 -26.67
C ALA A 60 22.67 -11.80 -26.77
N ASP A 61 23.85 -11.45 -27.32
CA ASP A 61 25.01 -12.35 -27.49
C ASP A 61 25.65 -12.77 -26.16
N VAL A 62 25.16 -12.26 -24.99
CA VAL A 62 25.58 -12.73 -23.65
C VAL A 62 25.39 -14.23 -23.46
N PHE A 63 24.46 -14.84 -24.19
CA PHE A 63 24.21 -16.28 -24.17
C PHE A 63 25.00 -17.08 -25.19
N ASP A 64 25.72 -16.40 -26.13
CA ASP A 64 26.51 -17.03 -27.19
C ASP A 64 27.77 -16.21 -27.51
N VAL A 65 28.61 -16.03 -26.48
CA VAL A 65 29.78 -15.12 -26.54
C VAL A 65 30.93 -15.70 -27.42
N SER A 66 31.18 -16.99 -27.33
CA SER A 66 32.17 -17.73 -28.13
C SER A 66 31.84 -19.21 -28.07
N PRO A 67 32.37 -20.05 -28.98
CA PRO A 67 32.12 -21.49 -28.96
C PRO A 67 32.44 -22.18 -27.62
N GLN A 68 33.41 -21.65 -26.86
CA GLN A 68 33.82 -22.18 -25.56
C GLN A 68 32.99 -21.60 -24.42
N ALA A 69 32.28 -20.46 -24.64
CA ALA A 69 31.46 -19.79 -23.65
C ALA A 69 30.07 -19.50 -24.24
N SER A 70 29.39 -20.54 -24.70
CA SER A 70 28.07 -20.50 -25.31
C SER A 70 27.08 -21.38 -24.53
N GLY A 71 26.12 -20.71 -23.85
CA GLY A 71 24.97 -21.36 -23.24
C GLY A 71 24.05 -21.98 -24.30
N VAL A 72 23.86 -21.26 -25.40
CA VAL A 72 23.05 -21.72 -26.55
C VAL A 72 23.58 -23.04 -27.10
N ARG A 73 24.89 -23.14 -27.37
CA ARG A 73 25.50 -24.37 -27.86
C ARG A 73 25.32 -25.51 -26.86
N THR A 74 25.61 -25.25 -25.59
CA THR A 74 25.45 -26.27 -24.53
C THR A 74 24.03 -26.77 -24.44
N LEU A 75 23.03 -25.90 -24.55
CA LEU A 75 21.61 -26.30 -24.54
C LEU A 75 21.26 -27.16 -25.77
N ILE A 76 21.72 -26.80 -26.97
CA ILE A 76 21.51 -27.58 -28.19
C ILE A 76 22.11 -28.98 -28.06
N GLU A 77 23.35 -29.09 -27.57
CA GLU A 77 24.06 -30.34 -27.34
C GLU A 77 23.33 -31.23 -26.33
N ASN A 78 22.63 -30.59 -25.36
CA ASN A 78 21.79 -31.28 -24.39
C ASN A 78 20.33 -31.47 -24.84
N GLY A 79 20.01 -31.29 -26.12
CA GLY A 79 18.72 -31.62 -26.72
C GLY A 79 17.61 -30.59 -26.41
N ILE A 80 17.94 -29.36 -26.08
CA ILE A 80 17.03 -28.25 -25.87
C ILE A 80 16.92 -27.38 -27.13
N ASP A 81 15.80 -26.72 -27.36
CA ASP A 81 15.56 -25.74 -28.43
C ASP A 81 15.69 -24.31 -27.86
N PRO A 82 16.87 -23.66 -27.95
CA PRO A 82 17.07 -22.32 -27.38
C PRO A 82 16.63 -21.22 -28.34
N TRP A 83 15.88 -20.25 -27.77
CA TRP A 83 15.48 -19.03 -28.42
C TRP A 83 16.03 -17.86 -27.62
N VAL A 84 16.37 -16.76 -28.29
CA VAL A 84 16.86 -15.56 -27.60
C VAL A 84 16.05 -14.35 -28.07
N ILE A 85 15.52 -13.60 -27.11
CA ILE A 85 14.97 -12.28 -27.40
C ILE A 85 16.11 -11.26 -27.52
N ASP A 86 16.16 -10.55 -28.64
CA ASP A 86 17.15 -9.54 -28.91
C ASP A 86 16.49 -8.15 -28.94
N PHE A 87 16.74 -7.36 -27.90
CA PHE A 87 16.20 -6.00 -27.77
C PHE A 87 16.96 -4.96 -28.65
N GLY A 88 18.02 -5.38 -29.36
CA GLY A 88 18.82 -4.53 -30.23
C GLY A 88 19.71 -3.54 -29.49
N SER A 89 20.12 -2.49 -30.19
CA SER A 89 20.91 -1.38 -29.63
C SER A 89 20.05 -0.13 -29.57
N PRO A 90 19.53 0.26 -28.40
CA PRO A 90 18.58 1.38 -28.27
C PRO A 90 19.09 2.69 -28.89
N GLU A 91 20.37 2.96 -28.77
CA GLU A 91 21.01 4.16 -29.35
C GLU A 91 21.06 4.18 -30.88
N LYS A 92 20.83 3.04 -31.54
CA LYS A 92 20.86 2.91 -33.01
C LYS A 92 19.47 2.81 -33.63
N GLU A 93 18.42 2.75 -32.81
CA GLU A 93 17.07 2.53 -33.28
C GLU A 93 16.18 3.75 -33.00
N ALA A 94 15.26 4.06 -33.91
CA ALA A 94 14.32 5.16 -33.76
C ALA A 94 13.40 4.90 -32.53
N GLY A 95 13.34 5.83 -31.58
CA GLY A 95 12.58 5.70 -30.34
C GLY A 95 13.17 4.69 -29.35
N GLY A 96 14.37 4.14 -29.61
CA GLY A 96 14.99 3.14 -28.75
C GLY A 96 15.32 3.65 -27.34
N LEU A 97 15.75 4.92 -27.24
CA LEU A 97 16.07 5.56 -25.96
C LEU A 97 14.85 5.99 -25.14
N GLU A 98 13.65 5.91 -25.72
CA GLU A 98 12.37 6.26 -25.08
C GLU A 98 11.66 5.05 -24.48
N ARG A 99 12.20 3.85 -24.63
CA ARG A 99 11.62 2.60 -24.12
C ARG A 99 11.58 2.59 -22.60
N ASN A 100 10.47 2.13 -22.05
CA ASN A 100 10.28 1.91 -20.60
C ASN A 100 10.39 0.41 -20.24
N LEU A 101 10.31 0.06 -18.95
CA LEU A 101 10.39 -1.34 -18.51
C LEU A 101 9.20 -2.16 -19.00
N GLY A 102 8.01 -1.57 -18.97
CA GLY A 102 6.78 -2.23 -19.43
C GLY A 102 6.87 -2.65 -20.91
N ASP A 103 7.49 -1.83 -21.77
CA ASP A 103 7.73 -2.19 -23.18
C ASP A 103 8.53 -3.50 -23.33
N HIS A 104 9.53 -3.71 -22.46
CA HIS A 104 10.36 -4.91 -22.50
C HIS A 104 9.63 -6.14 -21.97
N VAL A 105 8.83 -5.99 -20.91
CA VAL A 105 7.96 -7.08 -20.41
C VAL A 105 6.95 -7.51 -21.47
N LEU A 106 6.31 -6.54 -22.15
CA LEU A 106 5.39 -6.84 -23.25
C LEU A 106 6.08 -7.44 -24.48
N ALA A 107 7.34 -7.14 -24.72
CA ALA A 107 8.13 -7.79 -25.77
C ALA A 107 8.40 -9.26 -25.44
N VAL A 108 8.72 -9.58 -24.17
CA VAL A 108 8.86 -10.98 -23.72
C VAL A 108 7.53 -11.70 -23.79
N ASP A 109 6.43 -11.04 -23.41
CA ASP A 109 5.06 -11.56 -23.50
C ASP A 109 4.70 -11.94 -24.95
N ALA A 110 4.95 -11.05 -25.90
CA ALA A 110 4.72 -11.31 -27.32
C ALA A 110 5.60 -12.43 -27.86
N ALA A 111 6.87 -12.53 -27.44
CA ALA A 111 7.77 -13.60 -27.83
C ALA A 111 7.29 -14.98 -27.35
N ILE A 112 6.72 -15.07 -26.15
CA ILE A 112 6.11 -16.30 -25.64
C ILE A 112 4.94 -16.74 -26.55
N ASP A 113 4.04 -15.81 -26.90
CA ASP A 113 2.89 -16.12 -27.75
C ASP A 113 3.32 -16.58 -29.16
N GLU A 114 4.36 -15.96 -29.73
CA GLU A 114 4.94 -16.37 -31.00
C GLU A 114 5.55 -17.78 -30.92
N MET A 115 6.36 -18.06 -29.90
CA MET A 115 6.93 -19.38 -29.68
C MET A 115 5.83 -20.45 -29.55
N ARG A 116 4.80 -20.19 -28.75
CA ARG A 116 3.67 -21.11 -28.56
C ARG A 116 2.88 -21.34 -29.84
N THR A 117 2.74 -20.30 -30.66
CA THR A 117 2.08 -20.43 -31.97
C THR A 117 2.87 -21.33 -32.91
N LEU A 118 4.20 -21.21 -32.90
CA LEU A 118 5.08 -21.98 -33.77
C LEU A 118 5.31 -23.43 -33.32
N THR A 119 5.24 -23.70 -32.03
CA THR A 119 5.64 -25.00 -31.44
C THR A 119 4.51 -25.77 -30.78
N GLY A 120 3.44 -25.07 -30.34
CA GLY A 120 2.29 -25.65 -29.64
C GLY A 120 2.53 -25.95 -28.16
N GLY A 121 3.75 -25.77 -27.62
CA GLY A 121 4.11 -26.08 -26.24
C GLY A 121 4.23 -24.84 -25.32
N ASP A 122 4.20 -25.05 -24.02
CA ASP A 122 4.53 -24.01 -23.04
C ASP A 122 6.04 -23.72 -23.05
N VAL A 123 6.42 -22.52 -22.60
CA VAL A 123 7.77 -21.99 -22.76
C VAL A 123 8.48 -21.95 -21.40
N HIS A 124 9.72 -22.46 -21.33
CA HIS A 124 10.61 -22.16 -20.22
C HIS A 124 11.21 -20.78 -20.42
N LEU A 125 11.12 -19.91 -19.40
CA LEU A 125 11.77 -18.60 -19.40
C LEU A 125 13.10 -18.69 -18.66
N ALA A 126 14.19 -18.21 -19.26
CA ALA A 126 15.48 -18.20 -18.61
C ALA A 126 16.11 -16.81 -18.75
N GLY A 127 16.31 -16.11 -17.63
CA GLY A 127 16.76 -14.72 -17.66
C GLY A 127 17.97 -14.44 -16.79
N TYR A 128 18.90 -13.63 -17.30
CA TYR A 128 20.10 -13.23 -16.60
C TYR A 128 19.95 -11.87 -15.98
N SER A 129 20.24 -11.74 -14.65
CA SER A 129 20.23 -10.46 -13.95
C SER A 129 18.88 -9.75 -14.11
N GLN A 130 18.86 -8.53 -14.69
CA GLN A 130 17.63 -7.80 -15.03
C GLN A 130 16.75 -8.59 -16.02
N GLY A 131 17.33 -9.40 -16.92
CA GLY A 131 16.55 -10.28 -17.80
C GLY A 131 15.71 -11.30 -17.02
N GLY A 132 16.24 -11.82 -15.90
CA GLY A 132 15.47 -12.67 -15.01
C GLY A 132 14.39 -11.88 -14.24
N MET A 133 14.59 -10.61 -13.94
CA MET A 133 13.51 -9.75 -13.41
C MET A 133 12.40 -9.62 -14.47
N PHE A 134 12.71 -9.48 -15.75
CA PHE A 134 11.69 -9.51 -16.82
C PHE A 134 10.97 -10.86 -16.90
N CYS A 135 11.68 -11.98 -16.72
CA CYS A 135 11.04 -13.31 -16.67
C CYS A 135 10.04 -13.39 -15.51
N TYR A 136 10.40 -12.91 -14.32
CA TYR A 136 9.48 -12.83 -13.19
C TYR A 136 8.28 -11.93 -13.48
N GLN A 137 8.53 -10.71 -14.00
CA GLN A 137 7.48 -9.74 -14.30
C GLN A 137 6.52 -10.24 -15.37
N THR A 138 7.04 -10.86 -16.44
CA THR A 138 6.21 -11.45 -17.51
C THR A 138 5.41 -12.63 -16.99
N SER A 139 6.02 -13.52 -16.20
CA SER A 139 5.30 -14.64 -15.58
C SER A 139 4.17 -14.16 -14.67
N ALA A 140 4.41 -13.13 -13.86
CA ALA A 140 3.40 -12.50 -13.02
C ALA A 140 2.29 -11.82 -13.84
N TYR A 141 2.65 -11.07 -14.89
CA TYR A 141 1.71 -10.40 -15.80
C TYR A 141 0.78 -11.41 -16.51
N ARG A 142 1.32 -12.54 -16.94
CA ARG A 142 0.57 -13.66 -17.56
C ARG A 142 -0.13 -14.55 -16.54
N ARG A 143 0.14 -14.39 -15.24
CA ARG A 143 -0.30 -15.33 -14.18
C ARG A 143 0.13 -16.76 -14.50
N SER A 144 1.36 -16.91 -15.01
CA SER A 144 2.01 -18.14 -15.47
C SER A 144 1.33 -18.84 -16.68
N VAL A 145 0.38 -18.23 -17.35
CA VAL A 145 -0.26 -18.86 -18.52
C VAL A 145 0.74 -19.01 -19.66
N GLY A 146 0.94 -20.24 -20.13
CA GLY A 146 1.84 -20.60 -21.24
C GLY A 146 3.32 -20.65 -20.82
N ILE A 147 3.62 -20.74 -19.52
CA ILE A 147 4.96 -20.79 -18.96
C ILE A 147 5.16 -22.12 -18.22
N ALA A 148 6.09 -22.92 -18.71
CA ALA A 148 6.43 -24.23 -18.12
C ALA A 148 7.26 -24.07 -16.82
N SER A 149 8.27 -23.21 -16.83
CA SER A 149 9.03 -22.81 -15.64
C SER A 149 9.74 -21.48 -15.83
N VAL A 150 10.17 -20.85 -14.73
CA VAL A 150 11.02 -19.65 -14.73
C VAL A 150 12.39 -20.01 -14.17
N ILE A 151 13.44 -19.68 -14.93
CA ILE A 151 14.84 -19.95 -14.57
C ILE A 151 15.54 -18.60 -14.50
N THR A 152 16.26 -18.30 -13.43
CA THR A 152 16.93 -17.01 -13.27
C THR A 152 18.37 -17.17 -12.80
N PHE A 153 19.24 -16.31 -13.30
CA PHE A 153 20.67 -16.31 -12.99
C PHE A 153 21.04 -15.00 -12.31
N GLY A 154 21.29 -15.02 -10.99
CA GLY A 154 21.66 -13.85 -10.23
C GLY A 154 20.66 -12.68 -10.38
N SER A 155 19.35 -12.98 -10.34
CA SER A 155 18.32 -11.96 -10.56
C SER A 155 17.80 -11.42 -9.22
N PRO A 156 18.04 -10.13 -8.92
CA PRO A 156 17.66 -9.56 -7.63
C PRO A 156 16.13 -9.41 -7.51
N VAL A 157 15.59 -9.70 -6.33
CA VAL A 157 14.18 -9.48 -5.98
C VAL A 157 14.05 -8.52 -4.81
N ASP A 158 14.83 -8.72 -3.73
CA ASP A 158 14.94 -7.74 -2.65
C ASP A 158 16.13 -6.81 -2.91
N LEU A 159 15.86 -5.67 -3.55
CA LEU A 159 16.91 -4.71 -3.87
C LEU A 159 17.41 -3.92 -2.65
N SER A 160 16.72 -3.98 -1.53
CA SER A 160 17.22 -3.40 -0.28
C SER A 160 18.48 -4.10 0.25
N LYS A 161 18.71 -5.35 -0.18
CA LYS A 161 19.90 -6.14 0.17
C LYS A 161 21.07 -5.97 -0.80
N THR A 162 20.91 -5.15 -1.84
CA THR A 162 22.00 -4.80 -2.74
C THR A 162 22.80 -3.63 -2.18
N ALA A 163 24.07 -3.50 -2.58
CA ALA A 163 24.91 -2.36 -2.22
C ALA A 163 25.35 -1.62 -3.51
N PRO A 164 24.49 -0.75 -4.08
CA PRO A 164 24.83 -0.04 -5.29
C PRO A 164 26.11 0.77 -5.12
N MET A 165 27.11 0.53 -5.99
CA MET A 165 28.44 1.13 -5.93
C MET A 165 29.19 0.92 -4.59
N GLY A 166 28.94 -0.20 -3.90
CA GLY A 166 29.56 -0.52 -2.61
C GLY A 166 29.04 0.29 -1.42
N VAL A 167 27.99 1.09 -1.63
CA VAL A 167 27.31 1.85 -0.57
C VAL A 167 26.03 1.10 -0.20
N PRO A 168 25.80 0.79 1.08
CA PRO A 168 24.56 0.17 1.52
C PRO A 168 23.33 0.94 0.99
N ALA A 169 22.32 0.21 0.51
CA ALA A 169 21.14 0.80 -0.11
C ALA A 169 20.45 1.84 0.80
N GLU A 170 20.45 1.60 2.10
CA GLU A 170 19.91 2.49 3.14
C GLU A 170 20.55 3.89 3.12
N ILE A 171 21.81 4.00 2.71
CA ILE A 171 22.55 5.26 2.60
C ILE A 171 22.42 5.86 1.19
N ALA A 172 22.45 5.01 0.17
CA ALA A 172 22.43 5.43 -1.23
C ALA A 172 21.05 5.93 -1.69
N ILE A 173 19.97 5.28 -1.26
CA ILE A 173 18.59 5.54 -1.71
C ILE A 173 18.13 6.98 -1.46
N PRO A 174 18.30 7.60 -0.27
CA PRO A 174 17.84 8.97 -0.04
C PRO A 174 18.53 10.02 -0.92
N GLY A 175 19.82 9.82 -1.24
CA GLY A 175 20.56 10.70 -2.14
C GLY A 175 20.23 10.46 -3.62
N MET A 176 19.92 9.22 -3.97
CA MET A 176 19.65 8.81 -5.33
C MET A 176 18.31 9.33 -5.85
N GLY A 177 17.28 9.42 -5.00
CA GLY A 177 16.00 10.02 -5.36
C GLY A 177 16.17 11.47 -5.86
N PHE A 178 16.99 12.28 -5.18
CA PHE A 178 17.28 13.64 -5.58
C PHE A 178 18.06 13.71 -6.92
N VAL A 179 19.06 12.84 -7.11
CA VAL A 179 19.84 12.77 -8.36
C VAL A 179 18.96 12.34 -9.52
N MET A 180 18.05 11.42 -9.29
CA MET A 180 17.09 10.92 -10.27
C MET A 180 16.12 11.99 -10.77
N GLU A 181 15.50 12.71 -9.85
CA GLU A 181 14.51 13.75 -10.19
C GLU A 181 15.15 14.96 -10.88
N ASN A 182 16.39 15.29 -10.54
CA ASN A 182 17.01 16.54 -10.96
C ASN A 182 18.12 16.37 -12.00
N VAL A 183 18.79 15.21 -12.06
CA VAL A 183 19.95 14.99 -12.96
C VAL A 183 19.68 13.98 -14.06
N LEU A 184 19.01 12.85 -13.76
CA LEU A 184 18.80 11.74 -14.69
C LEU A 184 17.42 11.75 -15.38
N ARG A 185 16.58 12.72 -15.11
CA ARG A 185 15.21 12.80 -15.63
C ARG A 185 15.17 12.61 -17.15
N GLY A 186 14.86 11.38 -17.59
CA GLY A 186 14.75 11.01 -19.00
C GLY A 186 16.05 10.92 -19.80
N ARG A 187 17.22 11.03 -19.18
CA ARG A 187 18.52 10.89 -19.86
C ARG A 187 18.96 9.43 -19.88
N SER A 188 19.27 8.94 -21.07
CA SER A 188 19.83 7.61 -21.27
C SER A 188 21.29 7.55 -20.84
N VAL A 189 21.73 6.39 -20.33
CA VAL A 189 23.12 6.13 -19.99
C VAL A 189 23.78 5.41 -21.18
N PRO A 190 24.79 6.00 -21.82
CA PRO A 190 25.50 5.33 -22.95
C PRO A 190 26.16 4.03 -22.48
N GLY A 191 26.27 3.03 -23.38
CA GLY A 191 26.85 1.74 -23.06
C GLY A 191 28.27 1.81 -22.49
N TRP A 192 29.12 2.75 -22.95
CA TRP A 192 30.45 2.96 -22.38
C TRP A 192 30.42 3.42 -20.91
N ALA A 193 29.42 4.24 -20.52
CA ALA A 193 29.31 4.74 -19.17
C ALA A 193 28.75 3.65 -18.24
N THR A 194 27.82 2.82 -18.72
CA THR A 194 27.32 1.63 -18.01
C THR A 194 28.47 0.66 -17.73
N ARG A 195 29.31 0.38 -18.77
CA ARG A 195 30.53 -0.43 -18.64
C ARG A 195 31.45 0.13 -17.54
N LEU A 196 31.74 1.42 -17.57
CA LEU A 196 32.62 2.07 -16.59
C LEU A 196 32.07 1.93 -15.17
N GLY A 197 30.75 2.11 -15.01
CA GLY A 197 30.06 1.90 -13.73
C GLY A 197 30.28 0.49 -13.18
N PHE A 198 30.10 -0.53 -14.02
CA PHE A 198 30.33 -1.92 -13.63
C PHE A 198 31.81 -2.25 -13.34
N GLN A 199 32.75 -1.66 -14.07
CA GLN A 199 34.19 -1.83 -13.78
C GLN A 199 34.62 -1.17 -12.47
N LEU A 200 33.93 -0.12 -12.04
CA LEU A 200 34.18 0.53 -10.75
C LEU A 200 33.62 -0.25 -9.55
N LEU A 201 32.78 -1.26 -9.74
CA LEU A 201 32.31 -2.16 -8.67
C LEU A 201 33.44 -3.07 -8.18
N ASP A 202 34.37 -3.49 -9.06
CA ASP A 202 35.57 -4.25 -8.69
C ASP A 202 36.80 -3.74 -9.48
N PRO A 203 37.34 -2.59 -9.09
CA PRO A 203 38.46 -1.98 -9.82
C PRO A 203 39.75 -2.81 -9.75
N VAL A 204 39.93 -3.60 -8.70
CA VAL A 204 41.13 -4.44 -8.53
C VAL A 204 41.14 -5.59 -9.54
N LYS A 205 40.03 -6.29 -9.71
CA LYS A 205 39.89 -7.35 -10.71
C LYS A 205 39.98 -6.78 -12.15
N ALA A 206 39.39 -5.62 -12.41
CA ALA A 206 39.45 -4.98 -13.71
C ALA A 206 40.89 -4.66 -14.11
N VAL A 207 41.68 -4.04 -13.21
CA VAL A 207 43.07 -3.67 -13.45
C VAL A 207 44.01 -4.91 -13.52
N THR A 208 43.87 -5.82 -12.59
CA THR A 208 44.70 -7.06 -12.54
C THR A 208 44.43 -7.95 -13.74
N GLY A 209 43.18 -8.10 -14.20
CA GLY A 209 42.81 -8.85 -15.39
C GLY A 209 43.43 -8.24 -16.66
N GLN A 210 43.45 -6.91 -16.75
CA GLN A 210 44.07 -6.21 -17.89
C GLN A 210 45.58 -6.33 -17.92
N LEU A 211 46.21 -6.26 -16.71
CA LEU A 211 47.67 -6.46 -16.62
C LEU A 211 48.08 -7.90 -16.94
N GLN A 212 47.30 -8.89 -16.46
CA GLN A 212 47.54 -10.31 -16.77
C GLN A 212 47.41 -10.58 -18.29
N PHE A 213 46.37 -10.01 -18.94
CA PHE A 213 46.22 -10.10 -20.39
C PHE A 213 47.40 -9.50 -21.13
N LEU A 214 47.85 -8.30 -20.77
CA LEU A 214 49.01 -7.67 -21.37
C LEU A 214 50.30 -8.47 -21.18
N ALA A 215 50.48 -9.04 -20.01
CA ALA A 215 51.62 -9.90 -19.69
C ALA A 215 51.63 -11.22 -20.51
N ALA A 216 50.44 -11.74 -20.81
CA ALA A 216 50.27 -12.99 -21.59
C ALA A 216 50.23 -12.79 -23.11
N LEU A 217 50.40 -11.56 -23.64
CA LEU A 217 50.34 -11.26 -25.09
C LEU A 217 51.41 -12.00 -25.92
N HIS A 218 52.39 -12.60 -25.27
CA HIS A 218 53.41 -13.42 -25.94
C HIS A 218 52.91 -14.82 -26.30
N ASP A 219 51.85 -15.31 -25.66
CA ASP A 219 51.23 -16.63 -25.84
C ASP A 219 49.82 -16.48 -26.39
N ARG A 220 49.66 -16.45 -27.71
CA ARG A 220 48.39 -16.30 -28.40
C ARG A 220 47.46 -17.50 -28.15
N ASP A 221 48.01 -18.68 -28.14
CA ASP A 221 47.23 -19.92 -28.00
C ASP A 221 46.58 -20.04 -26.62
N ALA A 222 47.26 -19.52 -25.58
CA ALA A 222 46.69 -19.43 -24.25
C ALA A 222 45.61 -18.33 -24.10
N LEU A 223 45.69 -17.28 -24.93
CA LEU A 223 44.72 -16.15 -24.88
C LEU A 223 43.47 -16.37 -25.71
N LEU A 224 43.62 -17.00 -26.91
CA LEU A 224 42.49 -17.17 -27.85
C LEU A 224 41.23 -17.77 -27.25
N PRO A 225 41.26 -18.82 -26.41
CA PRO A 225 40.07 -19.45 -25.84
C PRO A 225 39.24 -18.52 -24.94
N ARG A 226 39.88 -17.45 -24.41
CA ARG A 226 39.23 -16.47 -23.51
C ARG A 226 39.01 -15.12 -24.14
N GLU A 227 39.51 -14.93 -25.37
CA GLU A 227 39.51 -13.63 -26.05
C GLU A 227 38.09 -13.18 -26.44
N GLY A 228 37.24 -14.07 -26.90
CA GLY A 228 35.85 -13.80 -27.19
C GLY A 228 35.10 -13.27 -25.93
N GLN A 229 35.26 -13.95 -24.80
CA GLN A 229 34.69 -13.53 -23.52
C GLN A 229 35.26 -12.17 -23.05
N ARG A 230 36.60 -11.98 -23.18
CA ARG A 230 37.24 -10.72 -22.81
C ARG A 230 36.74 -9.55 -23.66
N ARG A 231 36.69 -9.69 -24.97
CA ARG A 231 36.19 -8.65 -25.89
C ARG A 231 34.73 -8.30 -25.61
N TYR A 232 33.92 -9.30 -25.43
CA TYR A 232 32.50 -9.10 -25.07
C TYR A 232 32.37 -8.24 -23.82
N LEU A 233 33.00 -8.63 -22.69
CA LEU A 233 32.93 -7.93 -21.43
C LEU A 233 33.62 -6.55 -21.43
N MET A 234 34.68 -6.38 -22.26
CA MET A 234 35.44 -5.12 -22.28
C MET A 234 34.92 -4.12 -23.30
N ASN A 235 34.25 -4.54 -24.37
CA ASN A 235 33.85 -3.64 -25.46
C ASN A 235 32.48 -3.95 -26.07
N ASP A 236 32.28 -5.13 -26.63
CA ASP A 236 31.24 -5.38 -27.64
C ASP A 236 29.86 -5.70 -27.02
N GLY A 237 29.85 -6.10 -25.76
CA GLY A 237 28.64 -6.56 -25.08
C GLY A 237 27.72 -5.45 -24.54
N TRP A 238 28.16 -4.19 -24.51
CA TRP A 238 27.48 -3.10 -23.85
C TRP A 238 26.68 -2.22 -24.78
N VAL A 239 25.43 -1.98 -24.45
CA VAL A 239 24.49 -1.06 -25.12
C VAL A 239 23.98 0.00 -24.19
N ALA A 240 23.39 1.06 -24.73
CA ALA A 240 22.80 2.12 -23.90
C ALA A 240 21.63 1.62 -23.07
N TRP A 241 21.51 2.16 -21.86
CA TRP A 241 20.34 1.94 -21.03
C TRP A 241 19.31 3.06 -21.29
N PRO A 242 18.10 2.76 -21.81
CA PRO A 242 17.08 3.78 -22.06
C PRO A 242 16.72 4.55 -20.79
N GLY A 243 16.63 5.88 -20.90
CA GLY A 243 16.39 6.74 -19.73
C GLY A 243 15.10 6.45 -18.97
N PRO A 244 13.94 6.30 -19.65
CA PRO A 244 12.69 5.95 -18.97
C PRO A 244 12.78 4.60 -18.25
N ALA A 245 13.36 3.57 -18.90
CA ALA A 245 13.52 2.25 -18.28
C ALA A 245 14.45 2.29 -17.06
N LEU A 246 15.53 3.07 -17.11
CA LEU A 246 16.44 3.28 -15.98
C LEU A 246 15.70 4.00 -14.83
N ALA A 247 14.98 5.07 -15.13
CA ALA A 247 14.23 5.84 -14.14
C ALA A 247 13.18 4.96 -13.42
N GLU A 248 12.41 4.17 -14.17
CA GLU A 248 11.45 3.23 -13.61
C GLU A 248 12.13 2.13 -12.78
N PHE A 249 13.25 1.57 -13.25
CA PHE A 249 14.01 0.57 -12.50
C PHE A 249 14.44 1.09 -11.13
N LEU A 250 15.04 2.27 -11.12
CA LEU A 250 15.54 2.87 -9.90
C LEU A 250 14.39 3.24 -8.95
N GLN A 251 13.32 3.84 -9.47
CA GLN A 251 12.18 4.25 -8.67
C GLN A 251 11.37 3.04 -8.16
N GLN A 252 10.91 2.16 -9.06
CA GLN A 252 10.00 1.08 -8.69
C GLN A 252 10.70 -0.02 -7.89
N PHE A 253 11.95 -0.35 -8.25
CA PHE A 253 12.60 -1.53 -7.67
C PHE A 253 13.65 -1.18 -6.63
N LEU A 254 14.50 -0.18 -6.86
CA LEU A 254 15.52 0.18 -5.88
C LEU A 254 14.93 1.02 -4.74
N VAL A 255 14.17 2.08 -5.05
CA VAL A 255 13.60 2.98 -4.03
C VAL A 255 12.40 2.35 -3.34
N HIS A 256 11.45 1.79 -4.10
CA HIS A 256 10.19 1.27 -3.57
C HIS A 256 10.19 -0.24 -3.33
N ASN A 257 11.23 -0.96 -3.73
CA ASN A 257 11.39 -2.41 -3.60
C ASN A 257 10.16 -3.22 -4.07
N ARG A 258 9.53 -2.80 -5.18
CA ARG A 258 8.24 -3.36 -5.63
C ARG A 258 8.36 -4.76 -6.25
N MET A 259 9.55 -5.23 -6.58
CA MET A 259 9.73 -6.64 -6.92
C MET A 259 9.32 -7.54 -5.74
N LEU A 260 9.77 -7.18 -4.53
CA LEU A 260 9.42 -7.92 -3.30
C LEU A 260 7.99 -7.62 -2.85
N ARG A 261 7.61 -6.33 -2.80
CA ARG A 261 6.34 -5.87 -2.20
C ARG A 261 5.14 -5.99 -3.13
N GLY A 262 5.36 -6.04 -4.45
CA GLY A 262 4.30 -6.03 -5.44
C GLY A 262 3.83 -4.61 -5.81
N GLY A 263 2.76 -4.54 -6.62
CA GLY A 263 2.14 -3.29 -7.04
C GLY A 263 2.96 -2.48 -8.04
N PHE A 264 3.82 -3.09 -8.83
CA PHE A 264 4.39 -2.42 -9.99
C PHE A 264 3.37 -2.43 -11.15
N SER A 265 3.42 -1.42 -12.02
CA SER A 265 2.47 -1.28 -13.11
C SER A 265 3.11 -1.65 -14.44
N ILE A 266 2.43 -2.50 -15.23
CA ILE A 266 2.80 -2.85 -16.60
C ILE A 266 1.60 -2.56 -17.49
N ALA A 267 1.74 -1.68 -18.44
CA ALA A 267 0.67 -1.28 -19.37
C ALA A 267 -0.65 -0.92 -18.66
N GLY A 268 -0.58 -0.19 -17.56
CA GLY A 268 -1.74 0.22 -16.78
C GLY A 268 -2.39 -0.92 -15.96
N ARG A 269 -1.70 -2.05 -15.74
CA ARG A 269 -2.14 -3.15 -14.87
C ARG A 269 -1.23 -3.27 -13.66
N PRO A 270 -1.77 -3.36 -12.44
CA PRO A 270 -0.98 -3.69 -11.25
C PRO A 270 -0.56 -5.16 -11.29
N VAL A 271 0.71 -5.42 -11.02
CA VAL A 271 1.33 -6.75 -11.11
C VAL A 271 2.08 -7.05 -9.83
N THR A 272 2.09 -8.32 -9.43
CA THR A 272 2.83 -8.83 -8.29
C THR A 272 3.43 -10.20 -8.58
N LEU A 273 4.64 -10.49 -8.10
CA LEU A 273 5.25 -11.81 -8.22
C LEU A 273 4.45 -12.90 -7.48
N ALA A 274 3.58 -12.51 -6.55
CA ALA A 274 2.67 -13.44 -5.87
C ALA A 274 1.66 -14.13 -6.81
N ASP A 275 1.48 -13.62 -8.03
CA ASP A 275 0.62 -14.25 -9.04
C ASP A 275 1.34 -15.36 -9.84
N ILE A 276 2.64 -15.58 -9.64
CA ILE A 276 3.40 -16.66 -10.27
C ILE A 276 3.00 -18.00 -9.65
N THR A 277 2.66 -18.96 -10.50
CA THR A 277 2.32 -20.34 -10.11
C THR A 277 3.19 -21.40 -10.79
N SER A 278 3.92 -21.03 -11.87
CA SER A 278 4.90 -21.90 -12.49
C SER A 278 6.10 -22.13 -11.57
N PRO A 279 6.76 -23.30 -11.60
CA PRO A 279 7.94 -23.58 -10.79
C PRO A 279 9.09 -22.64 -11.18
N ILE A 280 9.87 -22.23 -10.17
CA ILE A 280 10.98 -21.28 -10.29
C ILE A 280 12.28 -22.01 -9.92
N LEU A 281 13.30 -21.93 -10.79
CA LEU A 281 14.69 -22.28 -10.46
C LEU A 281 15.54 -21.02 -10.39
N ALA A 282 16.06 -20.70 -9.23
CA ALA A 282 16.97 -19.57 -9.02
C ALA A 282 18.42 -20.04 -8.87
N PHE A 283 19.30 -19.61 -9.79
CA PHE A 283 20.74 -19.75 -9.62
C PHE A 283 21.28 -18.60 -8.77
N VAL A 284 21.98 -18.97 -7.70
CA VAL A 284 22.57 -18.03 -6.73
C VAL A 284 24.09 -18.15 -6.79
N GLY A 285 24.76 -17.04 -7.03
CA GLY A 285 26.22 -16.95 -6.91
C GLY A 285 26.60 -16.61 -5.46
N ASP A 286 27.33 -17.47 -4.78
CA ASP A 286 27.70 -17.26 -3.37
C ASP A 286 28.70 -16.12 -3.14
N VAL A 287 29.41 -15.71 -4.22
CA VAL A 287 30.33 -14.57 -4.29
C VAL A 287 29.86 -13.47 -5.25
N ASP A 288 28.55 -13.40 -5.52
CA ASP A 288 27.93 -12.37 -6.35
C ASP A 288 27.73 -11.07 -5.55
N GLU A 289 28.48 -10.02 -5.91
CA GLU A 289 28.42 -8.71 -5.26
C GLU A 289 27.34 -7.79 -5.88
N ILE A 290 26.85 -8.09 -7.09
CA ILE A 290 25.84 -7.30 -7.79
C ILE A 290 24.44 -7.74 -7.35
N ALA A 291 24.20 -9.04 -7.33
CA ALA A 291 22.98 -9.65 -6.81
C ALA A 291 23.31 -10.62 -5.67
N PRO A 292 23.58 -10.12 -4.46
CA PRO A 292 23.93 -10.96 -3.33
C PRO A 292 22.86 -12.04 -3.06
N PRO A 293 23.22 -13.19 -2.50
CA PRO A 293 22.30 -14.29 -2.21
C PRO A 293 21.02 -13.85 -1.49
N ALA A 294 21.13 -12.93 -0.54
CA ALA A 294 19.99 -12.38 0.19
C ALA A 294 19.00 -11.63 -0.72
N SER A 295 19.51 -10.92 -1.74
CA SER A 295 18.67 -10.22 -2.70
C SER A 295 17.93 -11.17 -3.64
N VAL A 296 18.62 -12.19 -4.17
CA VAL A 296 18.02 -13.22 -5.03
C VAL A 296 16.95 -14.03 -4.28
N ARG A 297 17.26 -14.43 -3.03
CA ARG A 297 16.34 -15.20 -2.16
C ARG A 297 15.09 -14.40 -1.75
N GLY A 298 15.01 -13.12 -2.01
CA GLY A 298 13.78 -12.34 -1.89
C GLY A 298 12.58 -12.97 -2.63
N ILE A 299 12.83 -13.79 -3.66
CA ILE A 299 11.78 -14.52 -4.39
C ILE A 299 10.94 -15.44 -3.50
N LEU A 300 11.53 -16.00 -2.43
CA LEU A 300 10.82 -16.86 -1.48
C LEU A 300 9.65 -16.15 -0.81
N GLY A 301 9.82 -14.89 -0.46
CA GLY A 301 8.73 -14.06 0.09
C GLY A 301 7.81 -13.45 -0.96
N ALA A 302 8.35 -13.16 -2.16
CA ALA A 302 7.61 -12.48 -3.21
C ALA A 302 6.65 -13.38 -3.98
N ALA A 303 6.96 -14.68 -4.17
CA ALA A 303 6.17 -15.63 -4.95
C ALA A 303 5.68 -16.83 -4.12
N PRO A 304 4.79 -16.63 -3.14
CA PRO A 304 4.37 -17.68 -2.18
C PRO A 304 3.52 -18.80 -2.80
N ARG A 305 3.06 -18.65 -4.05
CA ARG A 305 2.25 -19.63 -4.77
C ARG A 305 3.07 -20.52 -5.70
N ALA A 306 4.33 -20.16 -5.93
CA ALA A 306 5.23 -20.92 -6.78
C ALA A 306 6.04 -21.94 -5.97
N ASP A 307 6.31 -23.09 -6.55
CA ASP A 307 7.35 -24.01 -6.05
C ASP A 307 8.71 -23.43 -6.40
N ILE A 308 9.52 -23.13 -5.41
CA ILE A 308 10.82 -22.48 -5.58
C ILE A 308 11.94 -23.48 -5.34
N TYR A 309 12.86 -23.49 -6.29
CA TYR A 309 14.06 -24.32 -6.27
C TYR A 309 15.30 -23.42 -6.39
N GLU A 310 16.38 -23.81 -5.76
CA GLU A 310 17.65 -23.08 -5.75
C GLU A 310 18.80 -23.99 -6.16
N SER A 311 19.73 -23.44 -6.93
CA SER A 311 21.05 -23.98 -7.17
C SER A 311 22.09 -22.92 -6.84
N THR A 312 22.92 -23.19 -5.82
CA THR A 312 24.00 -22.28 -5.41
C THR A 312 25.32 -22.70 -6.07
N LEU A 313 25.99 -21.75 -6.72
CA LEU A 313 27.25 -21.96 -7.43
C LEU A 313 28.33 -21.01 -6.86
N HIS A 314 29.57 -21.51 -6.79
CA HIS A 314 30.71 -20.65 -6.46
C HIS A 314 31.10 -19.81 -7.68
N ALA A 315 30.34 -18.75 -7.90
CA ALA A 315 30.48 -17.86 -9.05
C ALA A 315 30.10 -16.42 -8.70
N GLY A 316 30.83 -15.46 -9.30
CA GLY A 316 30.38 -14.06 -9.35
C GLY A 316 29.31 -13.86 -10.45
N HIS A 317 28.75 -12.66 -10.52
CA HIS A 317 27.60 -12.34 -11.34
C HIS A 317 27.67 -12.83 -12.78
N PHE A 318 28.72 -12.49 -13.52
CA PHE A 318 28.92 -12.94 -14.92
C PHE A 318 29.22 -14.45 -15.00
N GLY A 319 29.88 -15.02 -13.98
CA GLY A 319 30.23 -16.42 -13.94
C GLY A 319 29.06 -17.39 -13.93
N LEU A 320 27.85 -16.91 -13.62
CA LEU A 320 26.61 -17.69 -13.67
C LEU A 320 26.18 -18.02 -15.11
N VAL A 321 26.51 -17.20 -16.09
CA VAL A 321 26.06 -17.38 -17.49
C VAL A 321 27.17 -17.43 -18.51
N VAL A 322 28.36 -16.89 -18.20
CA VAL A 322 29.50 -16.82 -19.12
C VAL A 322 30.76 -17.43 -18.49
N GLY A 323 31.46 -18.28 -19.22
CA GLY A 323 32.73 -18.91 -18.79
C GLY A 323 32.60 -20.36 -18.39
N SER A 324 33.68 -20.92 -17.83
CA SER A 324 33.79 -22.37 -17.58
C SER A 324 32.78 -22.90 -16.56
N THR A 325 32.48 -22.14 -15.49
CA THR A 325 31.47 -22.52 -14.51
C THR A 325 30.10 -22.62 -15.18
N ALA A 326 29.74 -21.62 -15.99
CA ALA A 326 28.48 -21.63 -16.72
C ALA A 326 28.37 -22.82 -17.68
N THR A 327 29.37 -23.03 -18.51
CA THR A 327 29.39 -24.10 -19.53
C THR A 327 29.40 -25.50 -18.94
N ASN A 328 30.15 -25.70 -17.83
CA ASN A 328 30.29 -27.03 -17.23
C ASN A 328 29.21 -27.37 -16.20
N HIS A 329 28.56 -26.40 -15.60
CA HIS A 329 27.60 -26.64 -14.50
C HIS A 329 26.24 -25.99 -14.77
N THR A 330 26.17 -24.66 -15.05
CA THR A 330 24.89 -23.96 -15.12
C THR A 330 24.02 -24.46 -16.27
N TRP A 331 24.55 -24.42 -17.51
CA TRP A 331 23.76 -24.76 -18.69
C TRP A 331 23.34 -26.22 -18.82
N PRO A 332 24.19 -27.22 -18.46
CA PRO A 332 23.74 -28.61 -18.33
C PRO A 332 22.62 -28.80 -17.31
N LEU A 333 22.75 -28.12 -16.16
CA LEU A 333 21.74 -28.18 -15.10
C LEU A 333 20.40 -27.55 -15.54
N VAL A 334 20.43 -26.47 -16.34
CA VAL A 334 19.22 -25.92 -16.97
C VAL A 334 18.51 -26.93 -17.83
N ALA A 335 19.26 -27.69 -18.66
CA ALA A 335 18.66 -28.71 -19.52
C ALA A 335 18.02 -29.86 -18.72
N ASP A 336 18.70 -30.29 -17.65
CA ASP A 336 18.16 -31.33 -16.75
C ASP A 336 16.94 -30.82 -15.96
N TRP A 337 16.98 -29.58 -15.50
CA TRP A 337 15.81 -28.92 -14.86
C TRP A 337 14.60 -28.88 -15.79
N MET A 338 14.78 -28.49 -17.05
CA MET A 338 13.68 -28.43 -18.01
C MET A 338 13.03 -29.81 -18.21
N ARG A 339 13.84 -30.87 -18.31
CA ARG A 339 13.34 -32.25 -18.35
C ARG A 339 12.56 -32.61 -17.08
N TYR A 340 13.07 -32.26 -15.93
CA TYR A 340 12.37 -32.47 -14.65
C TYR A 340 11.04 -31.73 -14.61
N ALA A 341 11.00 -30.46 -15.00
CA ALA A 341 9.80 -29.63 -14.99
C ALA A 341 8.71 -30.14 -15.94
N GLU A 342 9.10 -30.78 -17.04
CA GLU A 342 8.19 -31.46 -17.98
C GLU A 342 7.86 -32.92 -17.58
N GLY A 343 8.38 -33.40 -16.45
CA GLY A 343 8.17 -34.78 -16.01
C GLY A 343 8.96 -35.85 -16.78
N LEU A 344 9.99 -35.43 -17.54
CA LEU A 344 10.82 -36.29 -18.39
C LEU A 344 12.11 -36.78 -17.69
N GLY A 345 12.37 -36.36 -16.47
CA GLY A 345 13.56 -36.69 -15.71
C GLY A 345 13.43 -36.49 -14.20
N PRO A 346 14.40 -36.98 -13.41
CA PRO A 346 14.44 -36.72 -11.97
C PRO A 346 14.87 -35.29 -11.66
N LEU A 347 14.63 -34.83 -10.41
CA LEU A 347 15.19 -33.55 -9.91
C LEU A 347 16.72 -33.59 -10.00
N PRO A 348 17.37 -32.58 -10.62
CA PRO A 348 18.84 -32.56 -10.77
C PRO A 348 19.55 -32.52 -9.40
N GLU A 349 20.71 -33.19 -9.29
CA GLU A 349 21.42 -33.42 -8.02
C GLU A 349 21.77 -32.13 -7.26
N HIS A 350 22.07 -31.05 -7.93
CA HIS A 350 22.45 -29.75 -7.30
C HIS A 350 21.29 -28.76 -7.19
N VAL A 351 20.06 -29.21 -7.34
CA VAL A 351 18.85 -28.41 -7.22
C VAL A 351 18.10 -28.81 -5.95
N VAL A 352 17.83 -27.84 -5.09
CA VAL A 352 17.12 -28.06 -3.83
C VAL A 352 15.79 -27.34 -3.87
N LYS A 353 14.69 -28.03 -3.54
CA LYS A 353 13.40 -27.36 -3.29
C LYS A 353 13.49 -26.61 -1.97
N VAL A 354 13.17 -25.32 -1.99
CA VAL A 354 13.25 -24.46 -0.80
C VAL A 354 11.86 -24.34 -0.18
N ASP A 355 11.82 -24.56 1.14
CA ASP A 355 10.57 -24.35 1.90
C ASP A 355 10.33 -22.84 2.08
N THR A 356 9.29 -22.33 1.45
CA THR A 356 8.87 -20.90 1.55
C THR A 356 8.35 -20.53 2.94
N SER A 357 8.04 -21.52 3.80
CA SER A 357 7.64 -21.27 5.19
C SER A 357 8.79 -20.75 6.08
N THR A 358 10.05 -20.95 5.63
CA THR A 358 11.26 -20.49 6.32
C THR A 358 11.75 -19.12 5.84
N ALA A 359 11.03 -18.46 4.91
CA ALA A 359 11.39 -17.14 4.44
C ALA A 359 11.48 -16.16 5.63
N ILE A 360 12.62 -15.49 5.77
CA ILE A 360 12.87 -14.54 6.85
C ILE A 360 11.91 -13.36 6.64
N PRO A 361 11.09 -12.99 7.64
CA PRO A 361 10.26 -11.81 7.54
C PRO A 361 11.14 -10.58 7.25
N GLU A 362 10.67 -9.69 6.38
CA GLU A 362 11.30 -8.38 6.22
C GLU A 362 11.35 -7.73 7.61
N THR A 363 12.53 -7.29 8.05
CA THR A 363 12.63 -6.49 9.27
C THR A 363 11.71 -5.29 9.11
N ALA A 364 10.71 -5.19 9.98
CA ALA A 364 9.72 -4.12 9.92
C ALA A 364 10.44 -2.77 9.84
N PRO A 365 10.01 -1.87 8.96
CA PRO A 365 10.40 -0.48 9.10
C PRO A 365 9.98 -0.02 10.50
N ALA A 366 10.76 0.88 11.09
CA ALA A 366 10.52 1.45 12.42
C ALA A 366 9.03 1.75 12.62
N GLY A 367 8.50 1.41 13.79
CA GLY A 367 7.05 1.53 14.08
C GLY A 367 6.54 2.96 13.88
N PRO A 368 5.23 3.13 13.74
CA PRO A 368 4.63 4.45 13.53
C PRO A 368 4.97 5.36 14.71
N GLY A 369 5.50 6.52 14.43
CA GLY A 369 5.65 7.59 15.41
C GLY A 369 7.04 7.80 16.00
N GLU A 370 8.06 6.98 15.73
CA GLU A 370 9.40 7.27 16.23
C GLU A 370 9.92 8.62 15.72
N GLY A 371 9.68 8.98 14.47
CA GLY A 371 10.05 10.27 13.92
C GLY A 371 9.17 11.43 14.43
N VAL A 372 7.87 11.21 14.60
CA VAL A 372 6.93 12.22 15.12
C VAL A 372 7.12 12.38 16.64
N GLN A 373 7.37 11.30 17.37
CA GLN A 373 7.70 11.35 18.79
C GLN A 373 9.03 12.09 19.00
N ALA A 374 10.03 11.80 18.16
CA ALA A 374 11.30 12.54 18.18
C ALA A 374 11.11 14.04 17.89
N LEU A 375 10.19 14.44 17.02
CA LEU A 375 9.83 15.84 16.76
C LEU A 375 9.14 16.52 17.95
N ILE A 376 8.25 15.81 18.64
CA ILE A 376 7.59 16.30 19.84
C ILE A 376 8.60 16.42 20.98
N ASP A 377 9.52 15.47 21.12
CA ASP A 377 10.57 15.45 22.15
C ASP A 377 11.72 16.43 21.84
N VAL A 378 12.07 16.65 20.57
CA VAL A 378 13.00 17.72 20.15
C VAL A 378 12.43 19.10 20.47
N GLY A 379 11.13 19.31 20.32
CA GLY A 379 10.47 20.55 20.76
C GLY A 379 10.59 20.79 22.29
N ARG A 380 10.74 19.74 23.09
CA ARG A 380 10.99 19.80 24.55
C ARG A 380 12.46 19.78 24.92
N THR A 381 13.35 19.19 24.12
CA THR A 381 14.74 18.88 24.48
C THR A 381 15.77 19.87 23.91
N VAL A 382 15.36 20.87 23.12
CA VAL A 382 16.28 21.97 22.71
C VAL A 382 16.88 22.76 23.90
N ALA A 383 16.45 22.43 25.11
CA ALA A 383 17.02 22.99 26.35
C ALA A 383 18.03 22.09 27.07
N GLY A 384 18.36 20.89 26.59
CA GLY A 384 19.28 20.02 27.32
C GLY A 384 19.83 18.81 26.61
N SER A 385 21.09 18.84 26.30
CA SER A 385 22.03 17.74 25.96
C SER A 385 22.20 17.31 24.50
N VAL A 386 23.15 17.95 23.86
CA VAL A 386 23.90 17.43 22.69
C VAL A 386 24.89 16.39 23.19
N ALA A 387 24.63 15.13 22.97
CA ALA A 387 25.60 14.03 22.73
C ALA A 387 24.95 12.64 22.97
N ARG A 388 24.45 12.02 21.96
CA ARG A 388 24.53 10.56 21.75
C ARG A 388 23.79 10.15 20.43
N SER A 389 24.56 9.56 19.53
CA SER A 389 24.18 8.73 18.39
C SER A 389 23.97 9.43 17.03
N VAL A 390 25.03 9.44 16.25
CA VAL A 390 25.08 9.94 14.86
C VAL A 390 24.20 9.10 13.90
N ASP A 391 23.91 7.85 14.21
CA ASP A 391 23.12 6.95 13.36
C ASP A 391 21.59 7.19 13.46
N ASN A 392 21.10 7.56 14.64
CA ASN A 392 19.70 7.96 14.80
C ASN A 392 19.39 9.33 14.18
N MET A 393 20.39 10.21 14.03
CA MET A 393 20.16 11.55 13.47
C MET A 393 19.83 11.55 11.97
N ARG A 394 20.33 10.58 11.18
CA ARG A 394 20.10 10.56 9.73
C ARG A 394 18.66 10.16 9.36
N GLY A 395 18.08 9.17 10.04
CA GLY A 395 16.66 8.81 9.89
C GLY A 395 15.75 9.96 10.33
N VAL A 396 16.06 10.59 11.46
CA VAL A 396 15.33 11.75 12.01
C VAL A 396 15.39 12.95 11.06
N PHE A 397 16.54 13.28 10.45
CA PHE A 397 16.64 14.39 9.50
C PHE A 397 15.80 14.16 8.23
N GLY A 398 15.74 12.94 7.69
CA GLY A 398 14.93 12.61 6.52
C GLY A 398 13.43 12.73 6.82
N THR A 399 12.99 12.28 7.98
CA THR A 399 11.60 12.38 8.44
C THR A 399 11.25 13.84 8.76
N VAL A 400 12.11 14.55 9.50
CA VAL A 400 11.91 15.97 9.84
C VAL A 400 11.79 16.84 8.60
N SER A 401 12.65 16.66 7.61
CA SER A 401 12.62 17.47 6.38
C SER A 401 11.33 17.29 5.57
N ARG A 402 10.71 16.11 5.59
CA ARG A 402 9.44 15.82 4.90
C ARG A 402 8.22 16.24 5.71
N GLN A 403 8.24 16.08 7.02
CA GLN A 403 7.10 16.38 7.89
C GLN A 403 6.96 17.88 8.21
N MET A 404 8.07 18.61 8.30
CA MET A 404 8.05 20.06 8.59
C MET A 404 7.20 20.87 7.60
N PRO A 405 7.26 20.68 6.27
CA PRO A 405 6.39 21.40 5.35
C PRO A 405 4.91 21.11 5.59
N ARG A 406 4.54 19.85 5.90
CA ARG A 406 3.16 19.46 6.17
C ARG A 406 2.64 20.06 7.47
N LEU A 407 3.44 20.00 8.53
CA LEU A 407 3.10 20.62 9.82
C LEU A 407 3.01 22.15 9.71
N ALA A 408 3.90 22.78 8.94
CA ALA A 408 3.83 24.20 8.65
C ALA A 408 2.52 24.55 7.92
N ARG A 409 2.12 23.73 6.94
CA ARG A 409 0.87 23.90 6.19
C ARG A 409 -0.37 23.76 7.07
N ILE A 410 -0.37 22.77 7.98
CA ILE A 410 -1.43 22.61 9.00
C ILE A 410 -1.53 23.86 9.89
N ARG A 411 -0.39 24.35 10.40
CA ARG A 411 -0.35 25.52 11.29
C ARG A 411 -0.74 26.84 10.62
N SER A 412 -0.55 26.92 9.30
CA SER A 412 -0.90 28.11 8.50
C SER A 412 -2.33 28.10 7.94
N LEU A 413 -3.13 27.06 8.25
CA LEU A 413 -4.50 26.98 7.82
C LEU A 413 -5.37 27.99 8.59
N GLU A 414 -5.75 29.05 7.89
CA GLU A 414 -6.71 30.05 8.34
C GLU A 414 -7.99 29.96 7.47
N ALA A 415 -9.10 30.48 7.95
CA ALA A 415 -10.38 30.39 7.26
C ALA A 415 -10.36 30.85 5.79
N HIS A 416 -9.46 31.75 5.43
CA HIS A 416 -9.29 32.24 4.06
C HIS A 416 -8.25 31.49 3.22
N SER A 417 -7.50 30.57 3.82
CA SER A 417 -6.50 29.74 3.12
C SER A 417 -7.17 28.86 2.07
N ARG A 418 -6.55 28.76 0.88
CA ARG A 418 -7.03 27.87 -0.19
C ARG A 418 -6.58 26.45 0.10
N ILE A 419 -7.53 25.57 0.28
CA ILE A 419 -7.34 24.14 0.42
C ILE A 419 -8.59 23.39 -0.04
N SER A 420 -8.40 22.28 -0.72
CA SER A 420 -9.48 21.38 -1.13
C SER A 420 -8.90 20.04 -1.60
N LEU A 421 -9.68 18.98 -1.63
CA LEU A 421 -9.29 17.69 -2.18
C LEU A 421 -8.80 17.82 -3.62
N ALA A 422 -9.53 18.56 -4.43
CA ALA A 422 -9.20 18.76 -5.83
C ALA A 422 -7.90 19.57 -6.03
N LEU A 423 -7.62 20.56 -5.16
CA LEU A 423 -6.36 21.28 -5.18
C LEU A 423 -5.17 20.36 -4.89
N LEU A 424 -5.30 19.45 -3.91
CA LEU A 424 -4.25 18.48 -3.61
C LEU A 424 -3.99 17.53 -4.79
N PHE A 425 -5.05 17.06 -5.47
CA PHE A 425 -4.90 16.26 -6.70
C PHE A 425 -4.18 17.03 -7.80
N ASP A 426 -4.54 18.29 -8.02
CA ASP A 426 -3.90 19.13 -9.02
C ASP A 426 -2.41 19.37 -8.70
N GLU A 427 -2.06 19.58 -7.44
CA GLU A 427 -0.68 19.72 -6.98
C GLU A 427 0.12 18.45 -7.28
N GLN A 428 -0.42 17.26 -6.95
CA GLN A 428 0.25 15.99 -7.25
C GLN A 428 0.38 15.74 -8.76
N ALA A 429 -0.66 16.04 -9.55
CA ALA A 429 -0.60 15.90 -10.99
C ALA A 429 0.43 16.83 -11.67
N GLN A 430 0.74 17.98 -11.06
CA GLN A 430 1.79 18.87 -11.52
C GLN A 430 3.19 18.39 -11.15
N HIS A 431 3.36 17.84 -9.93
CA HIS A 431 4.67 17.43 -9.43
C HIS A 431 5.09 16.05 -9.95
N ALA A 432 4.17 15.11 -10.02
CA ALA A 432 4.43 13.71 -10.35
C ALA A 432 3.36 13.14 -11.31
N PRO A 433 3.22 13.67 -12.54
CA PRO A 433 2.15 13.28 -13.46
C PRO A 433 2.19 11.80 -13.86
N ASN A 434 3.37 11.19 -13.87
CA ASN A 434 3.58 9.79 -14.27
C ASN A 434 3.52 8.80 -13.09
N ASP A 435 3.47 9.29 -11.86
CA ASP A 435 3.33 8.42 -10.70
C ASP A 435 1.92 7.84 -10.64
N VAL A 436 1.80 6.58 -10.24
CA VAL A 436 0.51 5.92 -10.05
C VAL A 436 -0.25 6.63 -8.93
N SER A 437 -1.44 7.14 -9.22
CA SER A 437 -2.31 7.79 -8.24
C SER A 437 -3.23 6.78 -7.57
N PHE A 438 -3.86 5.89 -8.32
CA PHE A 438 -4.67 4.82 -7.75
C PHE A 438 -4.67 3.53 -8.57
N MET A 439 -5.05 2.45 -7.89
CA MET A 439 -5.25 1.11 -8.44
C MET A 439 -6.63 0.59 -8.04
N TYR A 440 -7.28 -0.06 -8.98
CA TYR A 440 -8.59 -0.65 -8.79
C TYR A 440 -8.74 -1.85 -9.72
N GLU A 441 -9.11 -3.01 -9.17
CA GLU A 441 -9.15 -4.27 -9.92
C GLU A 441 -7.83 -4.53 -10.68
N ASP A 442 -7.89 -4.78 -11.97
CA ASP A 442 -6.72 -5.02 -12.83
C ASP A 442 -6.21 -3.73 -13.53
N ARG A 443 -6.48 -2.53 -12.96
CA ARG A 443 -6.06 -1.25 -13.53
C ARG A 443 -5.30 -0.36 -12.56
N SER A 444 -4.33 0.35 -13.09
CA SER A 444 -3.63 1.44 -12.44
C SER A 444 -3.72 2.71 -13.29
N TYR A 445 -3.84 3.85 -12.63
CA TYR A 445 -3.96 5.16 -13.25
C TYR A 445 -2.93 6.10 -12.66
N THR A 446 -2.25 6.85 -13.52
CA THR A 446 -1.32 7.90 -13.09
C THR A 446 -2.06 9.17 -12.65
N TYR A 447 -1.37 10.06 -11.94
CA TYR A 447 -1.94 11.37 -11.59
C TYR A 447 -2.28 12.19 -12.84
N GLY A 448 -1.48 12.10 -13.91
CA GLY A 448 -1.73 12.76 -15.19
C GLY A 448 -3.00 12.25 -15.88
N GLU A 449 -3.16 10.93 -16.00
CA GLU A 449 -4.36 10.31 -16.57
C GLU A 449 -5.61 10.65 -15.76
N ASN A 450 -5.50 10.59 -14.43
CA ASN A 450 -6.61 10.92 -13.52
C ASN A 450 -6.99 12.41 -13.63
N LYS A 451 -6.01 13.30 -13.79
CA LYS A 451 -6.29 14.72 -14.06
C LYS A 451 -7.09 14.93 -15.33
N VAL A 452 -6.71 14.27 -16.43
CA VAL A 452 -7.45 14.36 -17.71
C VAL A 452 -8.90 13.89 -17.53
N ARG A 453 -9.09 12.80 -16.78
CA ARG A 453 -10.40 12.24 -16.45
C ARG A 453 -11.23 13.22 -15.62
N ILE A 454 -10.65 13.80 -14.55
CA ILE A 454 -11.31 14.80 -13.71
C ILE A 454 -11.68 16.05 -14.55
N ASP A 455 -10.81 16.51 -15.44
CA ASP A 455 -11.07 17.66 -16.31
C ASP A 455 -12.26 17.41 -17.25
N ALA A 456 -12.41 16.19 -17.76
CA ALA A 456 -13.55 15.78 -18.57
C ALA A 456 -14.85 15.77 -17.75
N VAL A 457 -14.82 15.20 -16.52
CA VAL A 457 -15.97 15.20 -15.61
C VAL A 457 -16.38 16.63 -15.23
N VAL A 458 -15.42 17.52 -14.95
CA VAL A 458 -15.69 18.95 -14.69
C VAL A 458 -16.47 19.59 -15.85
N ARG A 459 -16.04 19.37 -17.10
CA ARG A 459 -16.75 19.90 -18.27
C ARG A 459 -18.18 19.38 -18.35
N GLY A 460 -18.38 18.08 -18.13
CA GLY A 460 -19.71 17.47 -18.12
C GLY A 460 -20.62 18.06 -17.03
N LEU A 461 -20.09 18.22 -15.81
CA LEU A 461 -20.84 18.82 -14.71
C LEU A 461 -21.20 20.29 -14.96
N LEU A 462 -20.27 21.06 -15.52
CA LEU A 462 -20.55 22.46 -15.94
C LEU A 462 -21.62 22.53 -17.03
N ALA A 463 -21.61 21.60 -17.99
CA ALA A 463 -22.63 21.47 -19.01
C ALA A 463 -24.01 21.10 -18.43
N ALA A 464 -24.02 20.21 -17.41
CA ALA A 464 -25.23 19.88 -16.66
C ALA A 464 -25.72 21.03 -15.75
N GLY A 465 -25.00 22.14 -15.71
CA GLY A 465 -25.42 23.35 -15.00
C GLY A 465 -24.97 23.44 -13.56
N VAL A 466 -24.05 22.58 -13.09
CA VAL A 466 -23.52 22.64 -11.72
C VAL A 466 -22.77 23.94 -11.46
N ARG A 467 -22.95 24.51 -10.26
CA ARG A 467 -22.36 25.80 -9.84
C ARG A 467 -21.64 25.68 -8.50
N ALA A 468 -20.70 26.59 -8.25
CA ALA A 468 -20.07 26.73 -6.95
C ALA A 468 -21.11 27.03 -5.86
N GLY A 469 -20.95 26.41 -4.69
CA GLY A 469 -21.87 26.52 -3.56
C GLY A 469 -23.17 25.71 -3.70
N GLU A 470 -23.41 25.06 -4.85
CA GLU A 470 -24.54 24.15 -5.03
C GLU A 470 -24.34 22.86 -4.25
N HIS A 471 -25.37 22.37 -3.59
CA HIS A 471 -25.35 21.08 -2.90
C HIS A 471 -25.71 19.95 -3.87
N VAL A 472 -24.75 19.10 -4.18
CA VAL A 472 -24.91 18.00 -5.14
C VAL A 472 -24.78 16.66 -4.40
N GLY A 473 -25.85 15.86 -4.44
CA GLY A 473 -25.85 14.51 -3.90
C GLY A 473 -25.02 13.57 -4.77
N VAL A 474 -24.21 12.73 -4.14
CA VAL A 474 -23.46 11.66 -4.82
C VAL A 474 -23.82 10.33 -4.19
N MET A 475 -24.41 9.45 -4.98
CA MET A 475 -24.79 8.09 -4.58
C MET A 475 -24.17 7.09 -5.56
N MET A 476 -22.94 6.76 -5.30
CA MET A 476 -22.12 5.90 -6.15
C MET A 476 -21.33 4.91 -5.29
N GLY A 477 -21.12 3.70 -5.80
CA GLY A 477 -20.23 2.71 -5.18
C GLY A 477 -18.80 3.21 -5.07
N THR A 478 -18.00 2.61 -4.17
CA THR A 478 -16.59 2.96 -3.97
C THR A 478 -15.75 2.48 -5.15
N ARG A 479 -15.54 3.37 -6.11
CA ARG A 479 -14.83 3.10 -7.38
C ARG A 479 -14.18 4.38 -7.94
N PRO A 480 -13.26 4.29 -8.90
CA PRO A 480 -12.55 5.45 -9.47
C PRO A 480 -13.46 6.52 -10.07
N SER A 481 -14.60 6.13 -10.66
CA SER A 481 -15.58 7.09 -11.18
C SER A 481 -16.22 7.95 -10.10
N ALA A 482 -16.58 7.35 -8.96
CA ALA A 482 -17.10 8.09 -7.81
C ALA A 482 -16.06 9.10 -7.29
N LEU A 483 -14.80 8.69 -7.20
CA LEU A 483 -13.70 9.59 -6.82
C LEU A 483 -13.55 10.74 -7.81
N ALA A 484 -13.58 10.47 -9.12
CA ALA A 484 -13.49 11.50 -10.15
C ALA A 484 -14.63 12.53 -10.05
N VAL A 485 -15.86 12.07 -9.79
CA VAL A 485 -17.03 12.94 -9.56
C VAL A 485 -16.86 13.81 -8.32
N VAL A 486 -16.48 13.19 -7.19
CA VAL A 486 -16.28 13.91 -5.92
C VAL A 486 -15.20 14.99 -6.06
N VAL A 487 -14.06 14.65 -6.69
CA VAL A 487 -12.97 15.61 -6.94
C VAL A 487 -13.42 16.71 -7.92
N ALA A 488 -14.15 16.37 -8.97
CA ALA A 488 -14.65 17.35 -9.96
C ALA A 488 -15.65 18.34 -9.35
N LEU A 489 -16.60 17.87 -8.53
CA LEU A 489 -17.52 18.72 -7.78
C LEU A 489 -16.79 19.66 -6.82
N ASN A 490 -15.86 19.11 -6.06
CA ASN A 490 -15.04 19.90 -5.13
C ASN A 490 -14.19 20.95 -5.90
N ARG A 491 -13.68 20.60 -7.09
CA ARG A 491 -12.93 21.52 -7.97
C ARG A 491 -13.78 22.66 -8.53
N ILE A 492 -15.07 22.41 -8.76
CA ILE A 492 -16.04 23.46 -9.14
C ILE A 492 -16.35 24.35 -7.93
N GLY A 493 -16.18 23.85 -6.71
CA GLY A 493 -16.57 24.51 -5.46
C GLY A 493 -18.01 24.21 -5.06
N ALA A 494 -18.61 23.13 -5.59
CA ALA A 494 -19.88 22.60 -5.12
C ALA A 494 -19.70 21.88 -3.76
N VAL A 495 -20.76 21.87 -2.97
CA VAL A 495 -20.83 21.07 -1.73
C VAL A 495 -21.24 19.65 -2.09
N VAL A 496 -20.37 18.70 -1.82
CA VAL A 496 -20.61 17.29 -2.12
C VAL A 496 -21.39 16.65 -0.98
N VAL A 497 -22.60 16.20 -1.22
CA VAL A 497 -23.45 15.52 -0.26
C VAL A 497 -23.34 14.01 -0.51
N MET A 498 -22.63 13.31 0.39
CA MET A 498 -22.36 11.88 0.26
C MET A 498 -23.56 11.07 0.78
N LEU A 499 -24.38 10.58 -0.14
CA LEU A 499 -25.58 9.80 0.16
C LEU A 499 -25.20 8.33 0.39
N ARG A 500 -25.90 7.69 1.32
CA ARG A 500 -25.66 6.28 1.69
C ARG A 500 -26.59 5.34 0.92
N PRO A 501 -26.09 4.30 0.26
CA PRO A 501 -26.92 3.39 -0.52
C PRO A 501 -27.98 2.65 0.31
N ASP A 502 -27.67 2.34 1.59
CA ASP A 502 -28.48 1.49 2.47
C ASP A 502 -29.30 2.31 3.49
N ALA A 503 -29.52 3.61 3.25
CA ALA A 503 -30.20 4.49 4.18
C ALA A 503 -31.48 5.12 3.58
N ASP A 504 -32.23 5.87 4.38
CA ASP A 504 -33.34 6.69 3.91
C ASP A 504 -32.79 7.87 3.07
N THR A 505 -32.61 7.60 1.79
CA THR A 505 -32.01 8.54 0.82
C THR A 505 -32.85 9.80 0.67
N ALA A 506 -34.19 9.70 0.68
CA ALA A 506 -35.05 10.87 0.57
C ALA A 506 -34.86 11.82 1.74
N ARG A 507 -34.72 11.27 2.96
CA ARG A 507 -34.45 12.05 4.16
C ARG A 507 -33.05 12.70 4.14
N GLU A 508 -32.03 11.96 3.67
CA GLU A 508 -30.69 12.53 3.52
C GLU A 508 -30.64 13.65 2.47
N VAL A 509 -31.33 13.51 1.36
CA VAL A 509 -31.50 14.55 0.33
C VAL A 509 -32.10 15.82 0.91
N GLU A 510 -33.14 15.71 1.73
CA GLU A 510 -33.76 16.86 2.41
C GLU A 510 -32.80 17.52 3.40
N LEU A 511 -32.20 16.74 4.30
CA LEU A 511 -31.27 17.23 5.34
C LEU A 511 -29.99 17.83 4.73
N GLY A 512 -29.49 17.24 3.65
CA GLY A 512 -28.36 17.74 2.88
C GLY A 512 -28.68 18.97 2.04
N LYS A 513 -29.96 19.35 1.91
CA LYS A 513 -30.46 20.44 1.04
C LYS A 513 -29.98 20.24 -0.41
N VAL A 514 -30.06 19.00 -0.89
CA VAL A 514 -29.56 18.60 -2.21
C VAL A 514 -30.37 19.25 -3.32
N ASN A 515 -29.70 19.82 -4.30
CA ASN A 515 -30.32 20.44 -5.48
C ASN A 515 -30.49 19.44 -6.62
N ARG A 516 -29.50 18.58 -6.82
CA ARG A 516 -29.46 17.50 -7.82
C ARG A 516 -28.66 16.33 -7.31
N VAL A 517 -28.85 15.16 -7.91
CA VAL A 517 -28.13 13.93 -7.53
C VAL A 517 -27.35 13.40 -8.72
N ILE A 518 -26.18 12.86 -8.42
CA ILE A 518 -25.37 12.06 -9.34
C ILE A 518 -25.31 10.64 -8.77
N ALA A 519 -25.75 9.67 -9.56
CA ALA A 519 -25.76 8.27 -9.16
C ALA A 519 -25.19 7.40 -10.28
N ASP A 520 -24.60 6.26 -9.90
CA ASP A 520 -24.34 5.18 -10.85
C ASP A 520 -25.65 4.45 -11.22
N PRO A 521 -25.66 3.66 -12.31
CA PRO A 521 -26.86 2.94 -12.75
C PRO A 521 -27.46 2.03 -11.67
N GLU A 522 -26.62 1.46 -10.83
CA GLU A 522 -27.00 0.51 -9.76
C GLU A 522 -27.85 1.18 -8.67
N HIS A 523 -27.69 2.49 -8.47
CA HIS A 523 -28.40 3.27 -7.47
C HIS A 523 -29.41 4.28 -8.06
N SER A 524 -29.66 4.22 -9.36
CA SER A 524 -30.51 5.20 -10.08
C SER A 524 -32.00 5.13 -9.74
N GLU A 525 -32.47 4.01 -9.17
CA GLU A 525 -33.86 3.80 -8.79
C GLU A 525 -34.19 4.25 -7.35
N ALA A 526 -33.20 4.75 -6.59
CA ALA A 526 -33.45 5.24 -5.24
C ALA A 526 -34.37 6.49 -5.23
N ASP A 527 -35.08 6.69 -4.12
CA ASP A 527 -35.94 7.86 -3.96
C ASP A 527 -35.10 9.10 -3.63
N PHE A 528 -35.00 10.01 -4.56
CA PHE A 528 -34.28 11.28 -4.41
C PHE A 528 -35.21 12.47 -4.12
N ALA A 529 -36.40 12.24 -3.58
CA ALA A 529 -37.38 13.29 -3.26
C ALA A 529 -37.67 14.23 -4.45
N GLY A 530 -37.77 13.69 -5.67
CA GLY A 530 -38.05 14.44 -6.90
C GLY A 530 -36.91 15.35 -7.40
N ARG A 531 -35.67 15.18 -6.89
CA ARG A 531 -34.51 15.97 -7.38
C ARG A 531 -34.05 15.50 -8.76
N PRO A 532 -33.53 16.40 -9.61
CA PRO A 532 -32.93 16.04 -10.89
C PRO A 532 -31.81 15.01 -10.71
N LEU A 533 -31.92 13.88 -11.42
CA LEU A 533 -30.96 12.79 -11.41
C LEU A 533 -30.09 12.83 -12.67
N HIS A 534 -28.79 12.71 -12.46
CA HIS A 534 -27.81 12.45 -13.51
C HIS A 534 -27.20 11.07 -13.28
N THR A 535 -27.46 10.15 -14.20
CA THR A 535 -26.93 8.79 -14.13
C THR A 535 -25.77 8.65 -15.10
N PHE A 536 -24.75 7.94 -14.66
CA PHE A 536 -23.60 7.64 -15.48
C PHE A 536 -23.71 6.23 -16.05
N LEU A 537 -23.53 6.09 -17.37
CA LEU A 537 -23.58 4.83 -18.07
C LEU A 537 -22.19 4.21 -18.13
N LEU A 538 -22.11 2.90 -17.94
CA LEU A 538 -20.89 2.13 -18.20
C LEU A 538 -20.65 2.01 -19.71
N ASP A 539 -19.44 2.23 -20.17
CA ASP A 539 -19.07 2.42 -21.56
C ASP A 539 -19.15 1.16 -22.45
N THR A 540 -18.94 0.02 -21.88
CA THR A 540 -19.03 -1.26 -22.60
C THR A 540 -19.28 -2.41 -21.64
N PRO A 541 -19.94 -3.47 -22.09
CA PRO A 541 -20.18 -4.68 -21.30
C PRO A 541 -18.89 -5.45 -20.97
N TYR A 542 -17.76 -5.03 -21.51
CA TYR A 542 -16.51 -5.68 -21.31
C TYR A 542 -15.73 -5.12 -20.15
N LEU A 543 -15.21 -5.98 -19.38
CA LEU A 543 -13.93 -5.88 -18.70
C LEU A 543 -13.90 -5.17 -17.38
N HIS A 544 -14.51 -4.04 -17.15
CA HIS A 544 -14.32 -3.32 -15.90
C HIS A 544 -15.60 -2.63 -15.48
N ARG A 545 -16.08 -2.97 -14.31
CA ARG A 545 -17.25 -2.34 -13.67
C ARG A 545 -17.08 -0.83 -13.48
N ASP A 546 -15.84 -0.35 -13.48
CA ASP A 546 -15.51 1.06 -13.42
C ASP A 546 -15.26 1.67 -14.81
N ARG A 547 -16.23 1.54 -15.65
CA ARG A 547 -16.24 2.30 -16.90
C ARG A 547 -17.33 3.33 -16.88
N THR A 548 -17.06 4.23 -16.21
CA THR A 548 -17.27 5.61 -16.15
C THR A 548 -18.21 6.25 -17.12
N LEU A 549 -19.09 7.01 -16.61
CA LEU A 549 -19.32 8.43 -16.90
C LEU A 549 -19.29 8.80 -18.38
N THR A 550 -19.69 7.94 -19.28
CA THR A 550 -19.49 8.12 -20.69
C THR A 550 -20.13 9.36 -21.27
N ALA A 551 -21.33 9.65 -20.87
CA ALA A 551 -22.01 10.84 -21.36
C ALA A 551 -21.34 12.13 -20.84
N LEU A 552 -20.63 12.07 -19.71
CA LEU A 552 -19.99 13.24 -19.11
C LEU A 552 -18.46 13.28 -19.29
N GLU A 553 -17.80 12.16 -19.60
CA GLU A 553 -16.36 12.07 -19.75
C GLU A 553 -15.84 12.11 -21.18
N ILE A 554 -16.60 11.65 -22.17
CA ILE A 554 -16.03 11.31 -23.48
C ILE A 554 -16.61 12.16 -24.61
N GLY A 555 -15.82 12.36 -25.64
CA GLY A 555 -16.17 12.91 -26.95
C GLY A 555 -16.98 14.20 -26.92
N GLU A 556 -18.19 14.15 -26.42
CA GLU A 556 -19.06 15.28 -26.30
C GLU A 556 -18.59 16.33 -25.29
N THR A 557 -17.95 15.89 -24.19
CA THR A 557 -17.43 16.84 -23.17
C THR A 557 -16.24 17.63 -23.67
N ASN A 558 -15.44 17.12 -24.60
CA ASN A 558 -14.35 17.86 -25.21
C ASN A 558 -14.84 19.05 -26.06
N ALA A 559 -16.05 18.98 -26.56
CA ALA A 559 -16.71 20.09 -27.28
C ALA A 559 -17.32 21.13 -26.33
N VAL A 560 -17.45 20.84 -25.03
CA VAL A 560 -18.03 21.76 -24.06
C VAL A 560 -17.07 22.92 -23.80
N ARG A 561 -17.52 24.14 -24.15
CA ARG A 561 -16.78 25.36 -23.80
C ARG A 561 -16.88 25.61 -22.29
N ILE A 562 -15.69 25.74 -21.66
CA ILE A 562 -15.62 26.14 -20.27
C ILE A 562 -16.15 27.56 -20.11
N PRO A 563 -17.14 27.81 -19.24
CA PRO A 563 -17.71 29.14 -19.06
C PRO A 563 -16.68 30.14 -18.51
N ASP A 564 -16.76 31.39 -18.92
CA ASP A 564 -15.80 32.44 -18.53
C ASP A 564 -15.81 32.76 -17.02
N TRP A 565 -16.89 32.41 -16.32
CA TRP A 565 -17.02 32.57 -14.86
C TRP A 565 -16.32 31.44 -14.07
N TYR A 566 -16.04 30.28 -14.68
CA TYR A 566 -15.45 29.16 -13.99
C TYR A 566 -14.04 29.48 -13.52
N ARG A 567 -13.79 29.18 -12.25
CA ARG A 567 -12.45 29.23 -11.64
C ARG A 567 -12.22 27.91 -10.91
N PRO A 568 -11.14 27.17 -11.21
CA PRO A 568 -10.85 25.92 -10.54
C PRO A 568 -10.44 26.15 -9.08
N ASN A 569 -10.82 25.22 -8.23
CA ASN A 569 -10.43 25.19 -6.82
C ASN A 569 -10.71 26.50 -6.07
N PRO A 570 -11.94 27.03 -6.08
CA PRO A 570 -12.26 28.29 -5.38
C PRO A 570 -12.25 28.09 -3.85
N GLY A 571 -12.37 26.83 -3.37
CA GLY A 571 -12.62 26.47 -1.98
C GLY A 571 -11.60 27.04 -0.98
N ARG A 572 -12.12 27.69 0.06
CA ARG A 572 -11.36 28.20 1.20
C ARG A 572 -11.58 27.32 2.43
N ALA A 573 -10.63 27.33 3.35
CA ALA A 573 -10.66 26.46 4.53
C ALA A 573 -11.95 26.61 5.38
N GLY A 574 -12.48 27.82 5.51
CA GLY A 574 -13.74 28.07 6.23
C GLY A 574 -15.02 27.64 5.49
N GLU A 575 -14.93 27.29 4.19
CA GLU A 575 -16.11 26.97 3.37
C GLU A 575 -16.48 25.50 3.46
N LEU A 576 -17.80 25.24 3.46
CA LEU A 576 -18.36 23.88 3.46
C LEU A 576 -17.98 23.15 2.17
N ALA A 577 -17.43 21.97 2.28
CA ALA A 577 -17.01 21.14 1.15
C ALA A 577 -17.80 19.84 1.02
N PHE A 578 -18.05 19.17 2.17
CA PHE A 578 -18.72 17.88 2.20
C PHE A 578 -19.82 17.84 3.27
N ILE A 579 -20.85 17.06 2.99
CA ILE A 579 -21.85 16.63 3.99
C ILE A 579 -21.89 15.11 3.95
N PHE A 580 -21.64 14.50 5.10
CA PHE A 580 -21.83 13.07 5.33
C PHE A 580 -23.01 12.84 6.25
N PHE A 581 -23.46 11.61 6.38
CA PHE A 581 -24.53 11.27 7.31
C PHE A 581 -24.05 10.21 8.29
N GLY A 582 -24.31 10.44 9.58
CA GLY A 582 -24.16 9.49 10.66
C GLY A 582 -25.53 9.23 11.31
N GLY A 583 -25.53 8.52 12.43
CA GLY A 583 -26.73 8.18 13.18
C GLY A 583 -27.35 6.84 12.78
N PRO A 584 -28.34 6.35 13.55
CA PRO A 584 -29.04 5.10 13.25
C PRO A 584 -29.95 5.23 12.03
N ASP A 585 -30.37 4.08 11.48
CA ASP A 585 -31.39 4.04 10.44
C ASP A 585 -32.67 4.74 10.89
N GLY A 586 -33.21 5.61 9.99
CA GLY A 586 -34.40 6.38 10.28
C GLY A 586 -34.17 7.72 11.01
N ASP A 587 -32.94 7.97 11.56
CA ASP A 587 -32.56 9.26 12.13
C ASP A 587 -31.19 9.71 11.63
N PRO A 588 -31.01 9.98 10.32
CA PRO A 588 -29.75 10.42 9.75
C PRO A 588 -29.37 11.81 10.26
N ARG A 589 -28.13 11.98 10.70
CA ARG A 589 -27.58 13.24 11.20
C ARG A 589 -26.51 13.76 10.25
N PRO A 590 -26.66 14.98 9.68
CA PRO A 590 -25.69 15.54 8.75
C PRO A 590 -24.42 15.96 9.47
N ILE A 591 -23.28 15.47 8.98
CA ILE A 591 -21.92 15.84 9.43
C ILE A 591 -21.34 16.79 8.40
N ARG A 592 -21.19 18.08 8.74
CA ARG A 592 -20.67 19.11 7.86
C ARG A 592 -19.15 19.19 7.97
N VAL A 593 -18.48 19.14 6.82
CA VAL A 593 -17.01 19.16 6.74
C VAL A 593 -16.59 20.33 5.85
N THR A 594 -15.83 21.25 6.44
CA THR A 594 -15.20 22.35 5.69
C THR A 594 -13.95 21.86 4.97
N ASN A 595 -13.48 22.65 3.97
CA ASN A 595 -12.21 22.35 3.33
C ASN A 595 -11.04 22.37 4.32
N GLY A 596 -11.08 23.22 5.35
CA GLY A 596 -10.05 23.26 6.41
C GLY A 596 -10.02 21.99 7.24
N ARG A 597 -11.19 21.48 7.64
CA ARG A 597 -11.28 20.20 8.35
C ARG A 597 -10.80 19.03 7.49
N PHE A 598 -11.16 19.01 6.20
CA PHE A 598 -10.62 18.06 5.24
C PHE A 598 -9.08 18.14 5.23
N GLY A 599 -8.51 19.34 5.05
CA GLY A 599 -7.06 19.54 5.01
C GLY A 599 -6.35 19.10 6.30
N LEU A 600 -6.92 19.41 7.47
CA LEU A 600 -6.40 18.98 8.76
C LEU A 600 -6.37 17.45 8.86
N SER A 601 -7.45 16.78 8.47
CA SER A 601 -7.51 15.30 8.47
C SER A 601 -6.53 14.69 7.48
N ALA A 602 -6.47 15.20 6.25
CA ALA A 602 -5.59 14.70 5.18
C ALA A 602 -4.11 14.84 5.55
N TYR A 603 -3.66 16.03 5.91
CA TYR A 603 -2.28 16.27 6.33
C TYR A 603 -1.96 15.63 7.69
N GLY A 604 -2.92 15.58 8.61
CA GLY A 604 -2.79 14.89 9.90
C GLY A 604 -2.51 13.41 9.69
N THR A 605 -3.27 12.75 8.83
CA THR A 605 -3.04 11.33 8.48
C THR A 605 -1.70 11.16 7.76
N ALA A 606 -1.42 11.98 6.75
CA ALA A 606 -0.16 11.89 6.00
C ALA A 606 1.07 12.06 6.89
N THR A 607 0.97 12.92 7.93
CA THR A 607 2.05 13.16 8.87
C THR A 607 2.17 12.05 9.90
N SER A 608 1.06 11.66 10.56
CA SER A 608 1.07 10.65 11.63
C SER A 608 1.40 9.25 11.13
N ALA A 609 0.98 8.90 9.91
CA ALA A 609 1.31 7.65 9.26
C ALA A 609 2.62 7.72 8.44
N GLU A 610 3.31 8.87 8.43
CA GLU A 610 4.55 9.11 7.69
C GLU A 610 4.45 8.72 6.20
N LEU A 611 3.32 9.09 5.57
CA LEU A 611 3.03 8.70 4.20
C LEU A 611 4.02 9.30 3.20
N THR A 612 4.43 8.49 2.24
CA THR A 612 5.34 8.87 1.14
C THR A 612 4.83 8.30 -0.19
N ASN A 613 5.46 8.65 -1.30
CA ASN A 613 5.19 8.07 -2.62
C ASN A 613 5.60 6.58 -2.72
N SER A 614 6.35 6.05 -1.74
CA SER A 614 6.63 4.61 -1.63
C SER A 614 5.42 3.83 -1.11
N ASP A 615 4.52 4.49 -0.38
CA ASP A 615 3.37 3.84 0.23
C ASP A 615 2.24 3.60 -0.77
N THR A 616 1.48 2.55 -0.49
CA THR A 616 0.17 2.30 -1.08
C THR A 616 -0.84 2.23 0.04
N VAL A 617 -1.78 3.15 0.04
CA VAL A 617 -2.88 3.20 1.00
C VAL A 617 -4.04 2.40 0.43
N TYR A 618 -4.43 1.33 1.09
CA TYR A 618 -5.62 0.56 0.74
C TYR A 618 -6.81 1.08 1.54
N CYS A 619 -7.70 1.80 0.86
CA CYS A 619 -8.91 2.33 1.45
C CYS A 619 -10.03 1.29 1.30
N ILE A 620 -10.26 0.51 2.36
CA ILE A 620 -11.36 -0.45 2.42
C ILE A 620 -12.67 0.19 2.91
N ASN A 621 -12.60 1.43 3.37
CA ASN A 621 -13.77 2.18 3.82
C ASN A 621 -14.52 2.76 2.62
N PRO A 622 -15.87 2.76 2.65
CA PRO A 622 -16.65 3.38 1.60
C PRO A 622 -16.33 4.88 1.43
N ILE A 623 -16.38 5.37 0.17
CA ILE A 623 -16.11 6.77 -0.15
C ILE A 623 -17.11 7.72 0.53
N TYR A 624 -18.33 7.26 0.80
CA TYR A 624 -19.37 8.02 1.51
C TYR A 624 -19.19 8.00 3.05
N HIS A 625 -18.13 7.36 3.54
CA HIS A 625 -17.74 7.41 4.95
C HIS A 625 -16.65 8.46 5.19
N THR A 626 -16.74 9.21 6.31
CA THR A 626 -15.75 10.25 6.63
C THR A 626 -14.32 9.72 6.68
N SER A 627 -14.08 8.53 7.26
CA SER A 627 -12.75 7.93 7.29
C SER A 627 -12.26 7.51 5.91
N GLY A 628 -13.15 7.08 5.01
CA GLY A 628 -12.80 6.73 3.64
C GLY A 628 -12.26 7.95 2.88
N LEU A 629 -13.05 9.04 2.85
CA LEU A 629 -12.69 10.22 2.08
C LEU A 629 -11.63 11.09 2.76
N LEU A 630 -11.75 11.35 4.08
CA LEU A 630 -10.86 12.30 4.77
C LEU A 630 -9.52 11.66 5.15
N THR A 631 -9.57 10.46 5.76
CA THR A 631 -8.38 9.77 6.28
C THR A 631 -7.71 8.96 5.17
N GLY A 632 -8.45 8.06 4.50
CA GLY A 632 -7.90 7.17 3.48
C GLY A 632 -7.46 7.93 2.23
N ILE A 633 -8.43 8.48 1.49
CA ILE A 633 -8.18 9.16 0.21
C ILE A 633 -7.42 10.46 0.44
N GLY A 634 -7.89 11.30 1.37
CA GLY A 634 -7.25 12.58 1.69
C GLY A 634 -5.81 12.40 2.17
N GLY A 635 -5.57 11.46 3.08
CA GLY A 635 -4.23 11.12 3.57
C GLY A 635 -3.31 10.66 2.47
N ALA A 636 -3.78 9.74 1.59
CA ALA A 636 -2.99 9.25 0.45
C ALA A 636 -2.57 10.39 -0.48
N VAL A 637 -3.51 11.25 -0.87
CA VAL A 637 -3.23 12.37 -1.78
C VAL A 637 -2.30 13.40 -1.12
N ALA A 638 -2.55 13.78 0.14
CA ALA A 638 -1.67 14.69 0.88
C ALA A 638 -0.27 14.12 1.11
N GLY A 639 -0.15 12.80 1.20
CA GLY A 639 1.11 12.06 1.31
C GLY A 639 1.87 11.91 0.00
N GLY A 640 1.20 12.10 -1.15
CA GLY A 640 1.72 11.73 -2.46
C GLY A 640 1.81 10.20 -2.64
N SER A 641 1.05 9.45 -1.83
CA SER A 641 1.01 7.99 -1.85
C SER A 641 0.06 7.49 -2.94
N ARG A 642 0.24 6.25 -3.34
CA ARG A 642 -0.72 5.56 -4.20
C ARG A 642 -1.95 5.17 -3.39
N LEU A 643 -3.10 5.16 -4.03
CA LEU A 643 -4.36 4.72 -3.46
C LEU A 643 -4.78 3.39 -4.10
N ALA A 644 -5.10 2.38 -3.32
CA ALA A 644 -5.85 1.22 -3.73
C ALA A 644 -7.27 1.32 -3.16
N MET A 645 -8.26 0.93 -3.94
CA MET A 645 -9.67 1.00 -3.55
C MET A 645 -10.29 -0.39 -3.69
N ALA A 646 -11.24 -0.69 -2.80
CA ALA A 646 -12.11 -1.86 -2.89
C ALA A 646 -13.57 -1.41 -2.90
N THR A 647 -14.41 -2.12 -3.63
CA THR A 647 -15.87 -1.94 -3.54
C THR A 647 -16.37 -2.48 -2.20
N ASP A 648 -15.93 -3.70 -1.86
CA ASP A 648 -16.26 -4.39 -0.62
C ASP A 648 -15.00 -5.10 -0.09
N LEU A 649 -14.95 -5.32 1.22
CA LEU A 649 -13.93 -6.13 1.86
C LEU A 649 -14.33 -7.61 1.83
N ASP A 650 -13.60 -8.41 1.06
CA ASP A 650 -13.68 -9.87 1.10
C ASP A 650 -12.45 -10.45 1.82
N PRO A 651 -12.60 -11.06 3.01
CA PRO A 651 -11.48 -11.67 3.72
C PRO A 651 -10.75 -12.75 2.91
N ALA A 652 -11.42 -13.41 1.95
CA ALA A 652 -10.82 -14.47 1.13
C ALA A 652 -9.82 -13.92 0.10
N THR A 653 -10.05 -12.72 -0.42
CA THR A 653 -9.22 -12.10 -1.47
C THR A 653 -8.29 -11.01 -0.94
N PHE A 654 -8.55 -10.48 0.26
CA PHE A 654 -7.88 -9.32 0.83
C PHE A 654 -6.34 -9.41 0.74
N TRP A 655 -5.73 -10.50 1.21
CA TRP A 655 -4.26 -10.63 1.22
C TRP A 655 -3.66 -10.79 -0.18
N THR A 656 -4.42 -11.36 -1.10
CA THR A 656 -4.03 -11.41 -2.52
C THR A 656 -4.03 -10.00 -3.13
N GLU A 657 -5.01 -9.16 -2.78
CA GLU A 657 -5.08 -7.76 -3.23
C GLU A 657 -4.00 -6.90 -2.56
N VAL A 658 -3.73 -7.10 -1.27
CA VAL A 658 -2.62 -6.46 -0.55
C VAL A 658 -1.30 -6.67 -1.30
N ARG A 659 -1.03 -7.88 -1.76
CA ARG A 659 0.17 -8.19 -2.54
C ARG A 659 0.10 -7.62 -3.96
N ARG A 660 -1.06 -7.72 -4.62
CA ARG A 660 -1.24 -7.20 -5.99
C ARG A 660 -1.00 -5.71 -6.07
N TYR A 661 -1.49 -4.95 -5.10
CA TYR A 661 -1.32 -3.49 -5.06
C TYR A 661 -0.05 -3.05 -4.33
N GLY A 662 0.67 -3.96 -3.68
CA GLY A 662 1.82 -3.64 -2.84
C GLY A 662 1.44 -2.70 -1.70
N VAL A 663 0.37 -3.07 -0.97
CA VAL A 663 -0.22 -2.27 0.10
C VAL A 663 0.72 -2.19 1.29
N THR A 664 0.96 -0.99 1.77
CA THR A 664 1.74 -0.72 2.99
C THR A 664 0.90 -0.16 4.13
N ILE A 665 -0.23 0.45 3.79
CA ILE A 665 -1.16 1.06 4.74
C ILE A 665 -2.57 0.54 4.45
N VAL A 666 -3.29 0.11 5.47
CA VAL A 666 -4.71 -0.26 5.37
C VAL A 666 -5.55 0.74 6.15
N CYS A 667 -6.44 1.47 5.46
CA CYS A 667 -7.41 2.34 6.11
C CYS A 667 -8.64 1.54 6.51
N TYR A 668 -8.93 1.44 7.82
CA TYR A 668 -9.97 0.61 8.37
C TYR A 668 -11.07 1.39 9.12
N THR A 669 -12.23 0.77 9.25
CA THR A 669 -13.08 0.86 10.44
C THR A 669 -12.93 -0.45 11.21
N TRP A 670 -12.95 -0.40 12.55
CA TRP A 670 -12.69 -1.58 13.36
C TRP A 670 -13.60 -2.78 13.04
N ALA A 671 -14.85 -2.51 12.67
CA ALA A 671 -15.81 -3.54 12.30
C ALA A 671 -15.43 -4.28 11.01
N GLN A 672 -14.81 -3.61 10.04
CA GLN A 672 -14.32 -4.25 8.81
C GLN A 672 -13.08 -5.13 9.06
N LEU A 673 -12.25 -4.79 10.06
CA LEU A 673 -11.11 -5.65 10.44
C LEU A 673 -11.53 -6.95 11.15
N ARG A 674 -12.68 -6.94 11.84
CA ARG A 674 -13.16 -8.09 12.58
C ARG A 674 -13.30 -9.35 11.72
N PRO A 675 -14.02 -9.34 10.59
CA PRO A 675 -14.10 -10.50 9.70
C PRO A 675 -12.72 -10.98 9.21
N LEU A 676 -11.81 -10.05 8.95
CA LEU A 676 -10.45 -10.37 8.53
C LEU A 676 -9.66 -11.10 9.63
N VAL A 677 -9.79 -10.64 10.88
CA VAL A 677 -9.14 -11.25 12.05
C VAL A 677 -9.78 -12.61 12.41
N ASN A 678 -11.07 -12.80 12.12
CA ASN A 678 -11.79 -14.05 12.38
C ASN A 678 -11.60 -15.09 11.25
N ALA A 679 -11.27 -14.66 10.03
CA ALA A 679 -11.05 -15.57 8.92
C ALA A 679 -9.87 -16.53 9.14
N ALA A 680 -9.90 -17.69 8.51
CA ALA A 680 -8.80 -18.66 8.56
C ALA A 680 -7.50 -18.05 7.99
N PRO A 681 -6.32 -18.34 8.58
CA PRO A 681 -5.05 -17.86 8.06
C PRO A 681 -4.80 -18.32 6.62
N GLN A 682 -4.26 -17.42 5.80
CA GLN A 682 -3.99 -17.67 4.38
C GLN A 682 -2.49 -17.64 4.08
N PRO A 683 -1.99 -18.41 3.10
CA PRO A 683 -0.59 -18.34 2.69
C PRO A 683 -0.15 -16.94 2.24
N ALA A 684 -1.04 -16.18 1.59
CA ALA A 684 -0.78 -14.82 1.14
C ALA A 684 -0.63 -13.81 2.29
N GLU A 685 -1.11 -14.14 3.49
CA GLU A 685 -0.98 -13.35 4.71
C GLU A 685 0.47 -13.31 5.24
N ARG A 686 1.27 -14.34 4.94
CA ARG A 686 2.66 -14.41 5.37
C ARG A 686 3.51 -13.41 4.60
N ASN A 687 4.46 -12.76 5.28
CA ASN A 687 5.39 -11.82 4.66
C ASN A 687 4.70 -10.70 3.86
N HIS A 688 3.57 -10.20 4.37
CA HIS A 688 2.87 -9.07 3.75
C HIS A 688 3.67 -7.76 3.91
N SER A 689 3.40 -6.80 3.04
CA SER A 689 4.05 -5.48 3.04
C SER A 689 3.34 -4.43 3.91
N VAL A 690 2.22 -4.78 4.56
CA VAL A 690 1.47 -3.85 5.42
C VAL A 690 2.31 -3.50 6.63
N ARG A 691 2.60 -2.21 6.80
CA ARG A 691 3.32 -1.68 7.97
C ARG A 691 2.39 -1.04 9.00
N LEU A 692 1.18 -0.62 8.56
CA LEU A 692 0.29 0.13 9.43
C LEU A 692 -1.18 -0.05 9.06
N PHE A 693 -2.00 -0.30 10.05
CA PHE A 693 -3.45 -0.15 9.99
C PHE A 693 -3.81 1.23 10.52
N VAL A 694 -4.55 2.05 9.75
CA VAL A 694 -4.91 3.43 10.08
C VAL A 694 -6.43 3.57 10.13
N GLY A 695 -6.98 4.00 11.24
CA GLY A 695 -8.43 4.15 11.37
C GLY A 695 -8.88 4.74 12.67
N SER A 696 -10.05 4.33 13.16
CA SER A 696 -10.61 4.88 14.38
C SER A 696 -11.43 3.89 15.17
N GLY A 697 -11.40 4.03 16.51
CA GLY A 697 -12.28 3.38 17.45
C GLY A 697 -12.02 1.90 17.67
N MET A 698 -10.79 1.41 17.45
CA MET A 698 -10.46 0.00 17.60
C MET A 698 -10.57 -0.46 19.05
N PRO A 699 -11.43 -1.46 19.36
CA PRO A 699 -11.51 -2.05 20.70
C PRO A 699 -10.18 -2.70 21.12
N ARG A 700 -9.84 -2.60 22.41
CA ARG A 700 -8.54 -3.10 22.91
C ARG A 700 -8.31 -4.60 22.63
N GLY A 701 -9.34 -5.42 22.70
CA GLY A 701 -9.26 -6.85 22.42
C GLY A 701 -8.92 -7.12 20.94
N LEU A 702 -9.63 -6.45 20.02
CA LEU A 702 -9.37 -6.55 18.59
C LEU A 702 -7.96 -6.00 18.24
N TRP A 703 -7.55 -4.90 18.88
CA TRP A 703 -6.23 -4.30 18.67
C TRP A 703 -5.09 -5.30 18.91
N ARG A 704 -5.13 -6.01 20.02
CA ARG A 704 -4.14 -7.05 20.34
C ARG A 704 -4.15 -8.16 19.29
N ARG A 705 -5.33 -8.67 18.93
CA ARG A 705 -5.46 -9.72 17.91
C ARG A 705 -4.90 -9.28 16.55
N VAL A 706 -5.09 -8.02 16.16
CA VAL A 706 -4.51 -7.44 14.93
C VAL A 706 -2.98 -7.42 15.02
N LEU A 707 -2.42 -6.93 16.15
CA LEU A 707 -0.97 -6.87 16.34
C LEU A 707 -0.33 -8.26 16.36
N ASP A 708 -0.97 -9.23 17.04
CA ASP A 708 -0.44 -10.59 17.16
C ASP A 708 -0.50 -11.35 15.84
N ARG A 709 -1.62 -11.20 15.10
CA ARG A 709 -1.84 -11.95 13.86
C ARG A 709 -1.08 -11.34 12.67
N PHE A 710 -1.11 -10.03 12.55
CA PHE A 710 -0.59 -9.31 11.37
C PHE A 710 0.75 -8.62 11.67
N ALA A 711 1.52 -9.16 12.61
CA ALA A 711 2.89 -8.69 12.83
C ALA A 711 3.70 -8.75 11.51
N PRO A 712 4.54 -7.75 11.21
CA PRO A 712 4.98 -6.64 12.06
C PRO A 712 4.13 -5.35 11.92
N ALA A 713 2.93 -5.41 11.34
CA ALA A 713 2.11 -4.23 11.15
C ALA A 713 1.68 -3.58 12.48
N GLY A 714 1.81 -2.26 12.56
CA GLY A 714 1.31 -1.47 13.67
C GLY A 714 -0.14 -1.02 13.49
N VAL A 715 -0.68 -0.33 14.49
CA VAL A 715 -2.01 0.29 14.44
C VAL A 715 -1.87 1.77 14.81
N LEU A 716 -2.45 2.64 13.99
CA LEU A 716 -2.63 4.06 14.25
C LEU A 716 -4.13 4.34 14.36
N ASP A 717 -4.58 4.67 15.54
CA ASP A 717 -5.98 4.97 15.80
C ASP A 717 -6.19 6.45 16.05
N PHE A 718 -7.19 7.03 15.38
CA PHE A 718 -7.57 8.42 15.53
C PHE A 718 -8.88 8.52 16.31
N TRP A 719 -8.95 9.48 17.19
CA TRP A 719 -10.18 9.92 17.78
C TRP A 719 -10.50 11.36 17.34
N THR A 720 -11.72 11.60 16.94
CA THR A 720 -12.20 12.93 16.54
C THR A 720 -13.67 13.08 16.93
N THR A 721 -14.07 14.29 17.26
CA THR A 721 -15.51 14.61 17.43
C THR A 721 -16.15 14.83 16.07
N SER A 722 -17.45 14.49 15.95
CA SER A 722 -18.23 14.75 14.73
C SER A 722 -18.31 16.24 14.38
N GLU A 723 -18.26 17.12 15.37
CA GLU A 723 -18.46 18.57 15.23
C GLU A 723 -17.24 19.41 15.63
N GLY A 724 -16.27 18.81 16.34
CA GLY A 724 -15.08 19.50 16.83
C GLY A 724 -13.91 19.41 15.87
N GLU A 725 -13.02 20.39 15.96
CA GLU A 725 -11.74 20.44 15.23
C GLU A 725 -10.61 19.74 16.00
N ALA A 726 -10.93 19.00 17.08
CA ALA A 726 -9.94 18.23 17.85
C ALA A 726 -9.74 16.86 17.21
N ILE A 727 -8.47 16.51 17.02
CA ILE A 727 -8.03 15.20 16.58
C ILE A 727 -6.97 14.72 17.55
N LEU A 728 -7.21 13.57 18.18
CA LEU A 728 -6.21 12.85 18.96
C LEU A 728 -5.73 11.66 18.15
N ALA A 729 -4.44 11.33 18.27
CA ALA A 729 -3.86 10.21 17.57
C ALA A 729 -3.00 9.38 18.50
N ASN A 730 -3.19 8.07 18.51
CA ASN A 730 -2.33 7.13 19.20
C ASN A 730 -1.15 6.77 18.29
N ILE A 731 -0.06 7.51 18.44
CA ILE A 731 1.20 7.26 17.73
C ILE A 731 2.20 6.45 18.58
N ASN A 732 1.83 6.10 19.82
CA ASN A 732 2.69 5.35 20.73
C ASN A 732 2.37 3.85 20.69
N PRO A 733 3.23 3.01 20.09
CA PRO A 733 2.98 1.58 19.95
C PRO A 733 2.92 0.84 21.30
N THR A 734 3.45 1.44 22.37
CA THR A 734 3.49 0.82 23.70
C THR A 734 2.19 1.02 24.51
N LYS A 735 1.26 1.85 24.00
CA LYS A 735 -0.01 2.16 24.67
C LYS A 735 -1.25 1.77 23.84
N PRO A 736 -1.44 0.48 23.49
CA PRO A 736 -2.59 0.04 22.71
C PRO A 736 -3.92 0.42 23.40
N GLY A 737 -4.84 1.01 22.65
CA GLY A 737 -6.16 1.40 23.12
C GLY A 737 -6.22 2.75 23.80
N SER A 738 -5.13 3.53 23.89
CA SER A 738 -5.24 4.96 24.22
C SER A 738 -5.77 5.74 23.01
N LEU A 739 -6.42 6.88 23.27
CA LEU A 739 -6.76 7.85 22.22
C LEU A 739 -5.53 8.63 21.74
N GLY A 740 -4.38 8.47 22.44
CA GLY A 740 -3.15 9.23 22.19
C GLY A 740 -3.25 10.67 22.62
N ARG A 741 -2.61 11.55 21.84
CA ARG A 741 -2.46 12.99 22.15
C ARG A 741 -3.05 13.86 21.04
N PRO A 742 -3.45 15.11 21.37
CA PRO A 742 -3.92 16.06 20.37
C PRO A 742 -2.86 16.30 19.28
N LEU A 743 -3.26 16.21 18.02
CA LEU A 743 -2.38 16.53 16.90
C LEU A 743 -2.03 18.03 16.89
N PRO A 744 -0.79 18.40 16.52
CA PRO A 744 -0.41 19.79 16.31
C PRO A 744 -1.34 20.47 15.29
N GLY A 745 -1.90 21.62 15.66
CA GLY A 745 -2.82 22.38 14.82
C GLY A 745 -4.30 21.99 14.98
N SER A 746 -4.62 20.92 15.71
CA SER A 746 -5.99 20.64 16.12
C SER A 746 -6.45 21.57 17.27
N ALA A 747 -7.77 21.65 17.49
CA ALA A 747 -8.33 22.46 18.55
C ALA A 747 -7.84 22.03 19.94
N THR A 748 -7.72 23.00 20.84
CA THR A 748 -7.34 22.77 22.24
C THR A 748 -8.40 21.93 22.93
N VAL A 749 -7.98 20.93 23.71
CA VAL A 749 -8.85 20.11 24.53
C VAL A 749 -8.62 20.31 26.02
N ALA A 750 -9.65 20.08 26.83
CA ALA A 750 -9.58 20.10 28.28
C ALA A 750 -10.43 18.97 28.85
N VAL A 751 -9.99 18.37 29.97
CA VAL A 751 -10.79 17.42 30.76
C VAL A 751 -11.28 18.13 32.01
N VAL A 752 -12.59 18.09 32.24
CA VAL A 752 -13.21 18.73 33.37
C VAL A 752 -13.97 17.73 34.22
N ARG A 753 -14.05 18.00 35.52
CA ARG A 753 -14.86 17.18 36.42
C ARG A 753 -16.32 17.18 35.99
N TRP A 754 -16.90 15.99 35.93
CA TRP A 754 -18.26 15.71 35.50
C TRP A 754 -19.06 15.09 36.62
N ASP A 755 -20.21 15.67 36.91
CA ASP A 755 -21.18 15.06 37.80
C ASP A 755 -22.15 14.16 37.00
N PRO A 756 -22.07 12.83 37.13
CA PRO A 756 -22.89 11.93 36.33
C PRO A 756 -24.34 11.90 36.77
N GLU A 757 -24.66 12.27 38.03
CA GLU A 757 -26.02 12.33 38.55
C GLU A 757 -26.75 13.60 38.10
N ALA A 758 -26.08 14.75 38.27
CA ALA A 758 -26.62 16.03 37.85
C ALA A 758 -26.47 16.29 36.34
N GLN A 759 -25.67 15.50 35.62
CA GLN A 759 -25.35 15.63 34.21
C GLN A 759 -24.78 17.03 33.85
N GLN A 760 -23.89 17.53 34.67
CA GLN A 760 -23.28 18.87 34.46
C GLN A 760 -21.79 18.89 34.79
N VAL A 761 -21.14 19.90 34.26
CA VAL A 761 -19.74 20.22 34.59
C VAL A 761 -19.68 20.75 36.01
N VAL A 762 -18.75 20.24 36.81
CA VAL A 762 -18.54 20.72 38.20
C VAL A 762 -17.75 22.04 38.16
N SER A 763 -18.29 23.08 38.81
CA SER A 763 -17.65 24.37 38.97
C SER A 763 -17.06 24.56 40.35
N GLY A 764 -15.96 25.32 40.43
CA GLY A 764 -15.36 25.77 41.70
C GLY A 764 -16.07 26.97 42.30
N ASP A 765 -15.60 27.41 43.45
CA ASP A 765 -16.11 28.59 44.18
C ASP A 765 -16.02 29.90 43.37
N ASP A 766 -15.11 29.95 42.38
CA ASP A 766 -14.91 31.04 41.44
C ASP A 766 -15.92 31.03 40.25
N GLY A 767 -16.77 30.02 40.20
CA GLY A 767 -17.77 29.80 39.13
C GLY A 767 -17.20 29.21 37.83
N TYR A 768 -15.92 28.90 37.79
CA TYR A 768 -15.28 28.27 36.64
C TYR A 768 -15.22 26.75 36.76
N ALA A 769 -15.10 26.08 35.61
CA ALA A 769 -15.04 24.61 35.56
C ALA A 769 -13.74 24.09 36.18
N ILE A 770 -13.85 23.03 36.99
CA ILE A 770 -12.71 22.39 37.63
C ILE A 770 -12.07 21.42 36.61
N ARG A 771 -10.79 21.65 36.31
CA ARG A 771 -10.02 20.70 35.49
C ARG A 771 -9.68 19.42 36.25
N CYS A 772 -9.75 18.29 35.60
CA CYS A 772 -9.30 17.02 36.19
C CYS A 772 -7.76 17.00 36.35
N ALA A 773 -7.34 16.33 37.42
CA ALA A 773 -5.94 15.91 37.59
C ALA A 773 -5.59 14.77 36.62
N ASP A 774 -4.29 14.41 36.54
CA ASP A 774 -3.88 13.22 35.80
C ASP A 774 -4.52 11.98 36.44
N ASP A 775 -4.91 11.02 35.62
CA ASP A 775 -5.66 9.79 35.95
C ASP A 775 -7.08 10.00 36.49
N GLU A 776 -7.53 11.24 36.66
CA GLU A 776 -8.93 11.54 37.03
C GLU A 776 -9.83 11.51 35.78
N THR A 777 -10.97 10.80 35.92
CA THR A 777 -11.97 10.71 34.84
C THR A 777 -12.85 11.96 34.80
N GLY A 778 -13.00 12.53 33.60
CA GLY A 778 -13.88 13.70 33.40
C GLY A 778 -14.35 13.83 31.95
N LEU A 779 -15.16 14.87 31.73
CA LEU A 779 -15.72 15.19 30.41
C LEU A 779 -14.66 15.88 29.53
N LEU A 780 -14.47 15.35 28.33
CA LEU A 780 -13.59 15.96 27.33
C LEU A 780 -14.30 17.12 26.62
N LEU A 781 -13.72 18.27 26.70
CA LEU A 781 -14.16 19.49 26.04
C LEU A 781 -13.21 19.90 24.94
N VAL A 782 -13.74 20.50 23.88
CA VAL A 782 -12.98 21.04 22.74
C VAL A 782 -13.24 22.53 22.64
N LYS A 783 -12.18 23.36 22.62
CA LYS A 783 -12.27 24.80 22.45
C LYS A 783 -12.77 25.13 21.03
N ILE A 784 -13.81 25.96 20.95
CA ILE A 784 -14.40 26.36 19.67
C ILE A 784 -13.57 27.51 19.10
N SER A 785 -13.16 27.39 17.81
CA SER A 785 -12.66 28.53 17.05
C SER A 785 -13.83 29.38 16.53
N SER A 786 -13.59 30.64 16.24
CA SER A 786 -14.63 31.60 15.78
C SER A 786 -15.28 31.22 14.44
N ALA A 787 -14.77 30.19 13.78
CA ALA A 787 -15.22 29.71 12.47
C ALA A 787 -16.12 28.44 12.55
N THR A 788 -16.34 27.89 13.74
CA THR A 788 -17.02 26.57 13.88
C THR A 788 -18.53 26.78 13.95
N THR A 789 -19.28 26.14 13.06
CA THR A 789 -20.74 26.01 13.12
C THR A 789 -21.10 24.74 13.91
N ALA A 790 -21.13 24.83 15.24
CA ALA A 790 -21.55 23.69 16.07
C ALA A 790 -23.09 23.53 15.98
N SER A 791 -23.56 22.27 15.91
CA SER A 791 -24.99 21.94 15.93
C SER A 791 -25.61 22.05 17.33
N ALA A 792 -24.77 21.90 18.38
CA ALA A 792 -25.18 22.05 19.78
C ALA A 792 -24.74 23.44 20.32
N PRO A 793 -25.50 24.03 21.25
CA PRO A 793 -25.12 25.28 21.88
C PRO A 793 -23.80 25.11 22.65
N PRO A 794 -22.83 26.02 22.46
CA PRO A 794 -21.56 25.94 23.14
C PRO A 794 -21.69 26.27 24.64
N LEU A 795 -20.89 25.57 25.46
CA LEU A 795 -20.66 25.94 26.85
C LEU A 795 -19.76 27.20 26.90
N ARG A 796 -20.20 28.25 27.56
CA ARG A 796 -19.50 29.53 27.56
C ARG A 796 -19.02 29.89 28.97
N ASN A 797 -17.93 30.67 29.00
CA ASN A 797 -17.33 31.17 30.23
C ASN A 797 -16.92 30.03 31.19
N LEU A 798 -16.35 28.97 30.64
CA LEU A 798 -15.97 27.79 31.45
C LEU A 798 -14.68 27.97 32.24
N PHE A 799 -13.67 28.64 31.63
CA PHE A 799 -12.37 28.84 32.27
C PHE A 799 -11.96 30.31 32.30
N GLU A 800 -12.53 31.11 31.41
CA GLU A 800 -12.28 32.54 31.30
C GLU A 800 -13.48 33.22 30.65
N ALA A 801 -13.66 34.51 30.97
CA ALA A 801 -14.76 35.30 30.39
C ALA A 801 -14.65 35.33 28.83
N GLY A 802 -15.72 34.94 28.13
CA GLY A 802 -15.80 34.97 26.69
C GLY A 802 -15.30 33.71 25.98
N ASP A 803 -14.77 32.70 26.68
CA ASP A 803 -14.42 31.44 26.08
C ASP A 803 -15.67 30.63 25.67
N ALA A 804 -15.49 29.71 24.70
CA ALA A 804 -16.54 28.84 24.23
C ALA A 804 -15.97 27.43 23.97
N TRP A 805 -16.66 26.43 24.46
CA TRP A 805 -16.27 25.06 24.42
C TRP A 805 -17.40 24.16 23.94
N PHE A 806 -17.05 23.11 23.25
CA PHE A 806 -17.97 22.08 22.81
C PHE A 806 -17.78 20.84 23.69
N SER A 807 -18.89 20.24 24.14
CA SER A 807 -18.84 18.96 24.83
C SER A 807 -18.70 17.83 23.83
N SER A 808 -17.65 17.01 23.96
CA SER A 808 -17.50 15.82 23.11
C SER A 808 -18.43 14.66 23.50
N GLY A 809 -19.08 14.73 24.65
CA GLY A 809 -19.83 13.62 25.24
C GLY A 809 -18.94 12.46 25.72
N SER A 810 -17.62 12.53 25.55
CA SER A 810 -16.69 11.48 25.93
C SER A 810 -16.14 11.71 27.33
N LEU A 811 -16.18 10.68 28.16
CA LEU A 811 -15.53 10.65 29.46
C LEU A 811 -14.15 10.03 29.32
N VAL A 812 -13.12 10.79 29.66
CA VAL A 812 -11.72 10.39 29.47
C VAL A 812 -10.91 10.61 30.74
N SER A 813 -9.81 9.88 30.89
CA SER A 813 -8.71 10.23 31.78
C SER A 813 -7.48 10.59 30.97
N ARG A 814 -6.57 11.39 31.52
CA ARG A 814 -5.27 11.70 30.94
C ARG A 814 -4.20 11.14 31.85
N ASP A 815 -3.32 10.30 31.34
CA ASP A 815 -2.21 9.76 32.13
C ASP A 815 -1.06 10.79 32.31
N ALA A 816 -0.12 10.44 33.18
CA ALA A 816 1.03 11.28 33.52
C ALA A 816 1.94 11.59 32.31
N ASP A 817 1.92 10.75 31.25
CA ASP A 817 2.64 10.99 30.00
C ASP A 817 1.89 11.93 29.06
N GLY A 818 0.61 12.22 29.35
CA GLY A 818 -0.26 13.11 28.60
C GLY A 818 -1.09 12.42 27.51
N ASP A 819 -1.17 11.10 27.51
CA ASP A 819 -2.04 10.34 26.63
C ASP A 819 -3.45 10.22 27.22
N TYR A 820 -4.46 10.36 26.36
CA TYR A 820 -5.87 10.29 26.75
C TYR A 820 -6.42 8.87 26.62
N TRP A 821 -7.29 8.47 27.55
CA TRP A 821 -7.91 7.16 27.60
C TRP A 821 -9.42 7.31 27.64
N LEU A 822 -10.12 6.70 26.67
CA LEU A 822 -11.58 6.67 26.70
C LEU A 822 -12.05 5.74 27.81
N ILE A 823 -12.84 6.28 28.75
CA ILE A 823 -13.42 5.56 29.87
C ILE A 823 -14.87 5.20 29.56
N ASP A 824 -15.65 6.17 29.05
CA ASP A 824 -17.03 5.95 28.62
C ASP A 824 -17.55 7.14 27.79
N SER A 825 -18.84 7.12 27.47
CA SER A 825 -19.59 8.26 26.96
C SER A 825 -20.74 8.61 27.91
N VAL A 826 -21.05 9.90 27.99
CA VAL A 826 -22.21 10.38 28.78
C VAL A 826 -23.50 9.63 28.40
N ASP A 827 -23.69 9.34 27.11
CA ASP A 827 -24.88 8.68 26.57
C ASP A 827 -24.92 7.16 26.81
N THR A 828 -23.79 6.55 27.16
CA THR A 828 -23.67 5.10 27.37
C THR A 828 -23.53 4.70 28.84
N GLN A 829 -23.46 5.67 29.75
CA GLN A 829 -23.51 5.41 31.18
C GLN A 829 -24.84 4.76 31.56
N ILE A 830 -24.79 3.78 32.46
CA ILE A 830 -25.93 3.00 32.91
C ILE A 830 -26.26 3.43 34.36
N ARG A 831 -27.45 3.91 34.58
CA ARG A 831 -27.90 4.46 35.89
C ARG A 831 -28.57 3.39 36.70
N THR A 832 -27.82 2.65 37.47
CA THR A 832 -28.35 1.64 38.36
C THR A 832 -28.90 2.28 39.66
N ALA A 833 -29.67 1.51 40.45
CA ALA A 833 -30.24 1.99 41.73
C ALA A 833 -29.16 2.42 42.74
N GLY A 834 -27.92 2.00 42.62
CA GLY A 834 -26.85 2.27 43.58
C GLY A 834 -25.79 3.25 43.10
N GLU A 835 -25.52 3.26 41.81
CA GLU A 835 -24.44 4.07 41.22
C GLU A 835 -24.55 4.15 39.69
N VAL A 836 -23.76 5.03 39.10
CA VAL A 836 -23.62 5.10 37.65
C VAL A 836 -22.51 4.16 37.19
N VAL A 837 -22.88 3.18 36.36
CA VAL A 837 -21.97 2.16 35.82
C VAL A 837 -21.47 2.57 34.44
N ALA A 838 -20.16 2.52 34.25
CA ALA A 838 -19.55 2.76 32.97
C ALA A 838 -19.66 1.52 32.07
N SER A 839 -20.16 1.67 30.86
CA SER A 839 -20.38 0.56 29.90
C SER A 839 -19.10 0.03 29.27
N LEU A 840 -18.18 0.93 28.89
CA LEU A 840 -16.97 0.55 28.14
C LEU A 840 -15.95 -0.27 28.94
N PRO A 841 -15.70 -0.06 30.23
CA PRO A 841 -14.86 -0.95 31.03
C PRO A 841 -15.33 -2.39 31.02
N ILE A 842 -16.65 -2.63 31.11
CA ILE A 842 -17.26 -3.95 31.03
C ILE A 842 -17.02 -4.54 29.62
N THR A 843 -17.39 -3.78 28.61
CA THR A 843 -17.16 -4.16 27.19
C THR A 843 -15.69 -4.51 26.92
N ALA A 844 -14.76 -3.69 27.43
CA ALA A 844 -13.33 -3.92 27.26
C ALA A 844 -12.81 -5.14 28.04
N ALA A 845 -13.38 -5.43 29.20
CA ALA A 845 -13.00 -6.60 29.99
C ALA A 845 -13.45 -7.90 29.32
N LEU A 846 -14.69 -7.98 28.91
CA LEU A 846 -15.27 -9.15 28.22
C LEU A 846 -14.71 -9.36 26.83
N GLY A 847 -14.42 -8.29 26.13
CA GLY A 847 -13.79 -8.36 24.79
C GLY A 847 -12.34 -8.86 24.76
N LYS A 848 -11.72 -9.13 25.92
CA LYS A 848 -10.40 -9.80 26.00
C LYS A 848 -10.51 -11.32 25.89
N LEU A 849 -11.70 -11.89 26.12
CA LEU A 849 -11.92 -13.32 26.04
C LEU A 849 -11.74 -13.79 24.58
N PRO A 850 -10.89 -14.79 24.31
CA PRO A 850 -10.64 -15.29 22.95
C PRO A 850 -11.90 -15.80 22.24
N ALA A 851 -12.85 -16.34 23.01
CA ALA A 851 -14.11 -16.87 22.53
C ALA A 851 -15.11 -15.77 22.11
N VAL A 852 -14.89 -14.52 22.53
CA VAL A 852 -15.83 -13.43 22.30
C VAL A 852 -15.47 -12.67 21.03
N ASP A 853 -16.42 -12.58 20.11
CA ASP A 853 -16.29 -11.82 18.88
C ASP A 853 -16.65 -10.34 19.09
N LEU A 854 -17.86 -10.07 19.65
CA LEU A 854 -18.33 -8.74 19.97
C LEU A 854 -18.97 -8.68 21.35
N VAL A 855 -18.85 -7.51 21.98
CA VAL A 855 -19.54 -7.17 23.23
C VAL A 855 -20.23 -5.84 23.08
N HIS A 856 -21.45 -5.76 23.59
CA HIS A 856 -22.13 -4.48 23.81
C HIS A 856 -22.78 -4.44 25.19
N THR A 857 -22.38 -3.46 25.99
CA THR A 857 -22.94 -3.26 27.34
C THR A 857 -23.92 -2.11 27.32
N TYR A 858 -25.09 -2.30 27.92
CA TYR A 858 -26.20 -1.34 27.89
C TYR A 858 -27.06 -1.45 29.13
N GLY A 859 -27.82 -0.39 29.42
CA GLY A 859 -28.84 -0.38 30.48
C GLY A 859 -30.20 -0.84 29.96
N VAL A 860 -30.92 -1.63 30.74
CA VAL A 860 -32.32 -2.00 30.52
C VAL A 860 -33.13 -1.38 31.64
N ALA A 861 -34.19 -0.64 31.32
CA ALA A 861 -35.05 0.02 32.31
C ALA A 861 -35.74 -0.99 33.24
N SER A 862 -35.68 -0.74 34.52
CA SER A 862 -36.33 -1.53 35.56
C SER A 862 -36.77 -0.59 36.68
N ASP A 863 -38.06 -0.43 36.89
CA ASP A 863 -38.65 0.54 37.83
C ASP A 863 -38.08 1.97 37.64
N ASP A 864 -37.45 2.53 38.69
CA ASP A 864 -36.87 3.88 38.66
C ASP A 864 -35.37 3.92 38.27
N ALA A 865 -34.79 2.81 37.85
CA ALA A 865 -33.37 2.66 37.55
C ALA A 865 -33.13 1.79 36.30
N GLU A 866 -31.87 1.60 35.94
CA GLU A 866 -31.48 0.67 34.91
C GLU A 866 -30.73 -0.54 35.45
N VAL A 867 -30.80 -1.66 34.76
CA VAL A 867 -30.01 -2.86 35.02
C VAL A 867 -28.94 -3.00 33.96
N ALA A 868 -27.69 -3.12 34.38
CA ALA A 868 -26.57 -3.30 33.45
C ALA A 868 -26.58 -4.71 32.85
N VAL A 869 -26.65 -4.81 31.55
CA VAL A 869 -26.60 -6.05 30.75
C VAL A 869 -25.48 -5.98 29.74
N ALA A 870 -24.71 -7.07 29.60
CA ALA A 870 -23.72 -7.23 28.51
C ALA A 870 -24.20 -8.29 27.51
N ALA A 871 -24.29 -7.97 26.24
CA ALA A 871 -24.56 -8.94 25.17
C ALA A 871 -23.23 -9.34 24.49
N LEU A 872 -23.05 -10.65 24.35
CA LEU A 872 -21.86 -11.23 23.68
C LEU A 872 -22.26 -11.98 22.41
N SER A 873 -21.61 -11.75 21.29
CA SER A 873 -21.52 -12.73 20.21
C SER A 873 -20.23 -13.51 20.32
N LEU A 874 -20.23 -14.78 19.94
CA LEU A 874 -19.07 -15.67 20.06
C LEU A 874 -18.42 -15.89 18.68
N VAL A 875 -17.13 -16.18 18.71
CA VAL A 875 -16.41 -16.68 17.53
C VAL A 875 -16.93 -18.08 17.21
N ASP A 876 -17.13 -18.39 15.93
CA ASP A 876 -17.66 -19.68 15.48
C ASP A 876 -16.92 -20.87 16.11
N GLY A 877 -17.70 -21.78 16.71
CA GLY A 877 -17.18 -22.97 17.35
C GLY A 877 -16.51 -22.75 18.71
N GLN A 878 -16.53 -21.52 19.25
CA GLN A 878 -16.02 -21.21 20.58
C GLN A 878 -17.16 -21.09 21.58
N ASP A 879 -16.83 -21.23 22.88
CA ASP A 879 -17.78 -21.13 23.98
C ASP A 879 -17.20 -20.35 25.14
N VAL A 880 -18.07 -19.85 26.02
CA VAL A 880 -17.74 -19.08 27.22
C VAL A 880 -18.39 -19.71 28.44
N SER A 881 -17.65 -19.84 29.53
CA SER A 881 -18.12 -20.36 30.81
C SER A 881 -18.30 -19.25 31.86
N ALA A 882 -19.01 -19.54 32.95
CA ALA A 882 -19.12 -18.63 34.08
C ALA A 882 -17.76 -18.26 34.69
N GLY A 883 -16.80 -19.23 34.72
CA GLY A 883 -15.45 -18.98 35.23
C GLY A 883 -14.67 -18.00 34.35
N ASP A 884 -14.85 -18.06 33.03
CA ASP A 884 -14.22 -17.09 32.11
C ASP A 884 -14.72 -15.67 32.35
N LEU A 885 -16.04 -15.53 32.62
CA LEU A 885 -16.63 -14.23 32.94
C LEU A 885 -16.14 -13.68 34.28
N ASP A 886 -16.01 -14.54 35.30
CA ASP A 886 -15.48 -14.19 36.61
C ASP A 886 -14.05 -13.67 36.49
N GLU A 887 -13.20 -14.35 35.74
CA GLU A 887 -11.81 -13.96 35.50
C GLU A 887 -11.73 -12.64 34.72
N ALA A 888 -12.49 -12.52 33.65
CA ALA A 888 -12.47 -11.33 32.81
C ALA A 888 -12.91 -10.07 33.56
N LEU A 889 -13.94 -10.19 34.41
CA LEU A 889 -14.51 -9.08 35.16
C LEU A 889 -13.88 -8.89 36.54
N ALA A 890 -12.92 -9.72 36.95
CA ALA A 890 -12.29 -9.65 38.27
C ALA A 890 -11.67 -8.29 38.61
N SER A 891 -11.18 -7.58 37.60
CA SER A 891 -10.54 -6.25 37.75
C SER A 891 -11.56 -5.12 38.04
N LEU A 892 -12.87 -5.36 37.82
CA LEU A 892 -13.92 -4.38 38.07
C LEU A 892 -14.50 -4.58 39.46
N PRO A 893 -14.82 -3.49 40.20
CA PRO A 893 -15.61 -3.58 41.46
C PRO A 893 -16.93 -4.33 41.22
N ALA A 894 -17.38 -5.09 42.22
CA ALA A 894 -18.59 -5.91 42.08
C ALA A 894 -19.82 -5.10 41.65
N ALA A 895 -19.98 -3.89 42.18
CA ALA A 895 -21.10 -2.99 41.85
C ALA A 895 -21.03 -2.50 40.38
N GLN A 896 -19.84 -2.40 39.80
CA GLN A 896 -19.60 -2.01 38.40
C GLN A 896 -19.72 -3.18 37.39
N ARG A 897 -19.97 -4.41 37.85
CA ARG A 897 -20.14 -5.56 36.94
C ARG A 897 -21.58 -5.67 36.45
N PRO A 898 -21.85 -6.16 35.22
CA PRO A 898 -23.21 -6.30 34.71
C PRO A 898 -24.00 -7.31 35.53
N ALA A 899 -25.30 -7.07 35.73
CA ALA A 899 -26.20 -8.02 36.44
C ALA A 899 -26.44 -9.27 35.59
N PHE A 900 -26.46 -9.11 34.26
CA PHE A 900 -26.65 -10.19 33.31
C PHE A 900 -25.62 -10.11 32.21
N VAL A 901 -25.09 -11.29 31.83
CA VAL A 901 -24.29 -11.46 30.61
C VAL A 901 -25.04 -12.43 29.70
N ARG A 902 -25.47 -12.01 28.52
CA ARG A 902 -26.24 -12.85 27.60
C ARG A 902 -25.41 -13.19 26.36
N VAL A 903 -25.58 -14.40 25.83
CA VAL A 903 -25.03 -14.81 24.54
C VAL A 903 -26.10 -14.60 23.48
N VAL A 904 -25.74 -13.91 22.40
CA VAL A 904 -26.60 -13.65 21.25
C VAL A 904 -25.92 -14.15 19.97
N ASP A 905 -26.74 -14.51 18.97
CA ASP A 905 -26.19 -14.93 17.66
C ASP A 905 -25.41 -13.78 17.02
N GLU A 906 -25.94 -12.57 17.10
CA GLU A 906 -25.30 -11.36 16.57
C GLU A 906 -25.61 -10.15 17.45
N VAL A 907 -24.59 -9.30 17.68
CA VAL A 907 -24.80 -7.98 18.30
C VAL A 907 -25.31 -7.02 17.23
N PRO A 908 -26.50 -6.39 17.41
CA PRO A 908 -27.04 -5.47 16.41
C PRO A 908 -26.11 -4.30 16.13
N MET A 909 -25.98 -3.93 14.85
CA MET A 909 -25.07 -2.90 14.39
C MET A 909 -25.80 -1.81 13.60
N THR A 910 -25.28 -0.59 13.64
CA THR A 910 -25.67 0.44 12.67
C THR A 910 -25.08 0.13 11.30
N PRO A 911 -25.55 0.76 10.20
CA PRO A 911 -24.86 0.71 8.89
C PRO A 911 -23.37 1.15 8.94
N TRP A 912 -23.01 1.91 9.95
CA TRP A 912 -21.63 2.30 10.26
C TRP A 912 -20.88 1.28 11.11
N HIS A 913 -21.45 0.09 11.25
CA HIS A 913 -20.90 -0.99 12.06
C HIS A 913 -20.61 -0.59 13.52
N ARG A 914 -21.48 0.22 14.14
CA ARG A 914 -21.42 0.51 15.57
C ARG A 914 -22.49 -0.31 16.29
N PRO A 915 -22.15 -1.01 17.41
CA PRO A 915 -23.12 -1.71 18.22
C PRO A 915 -24.24 -0.80 18.68
N VAL A 916 -25.47 -1.28 18.62
CA VAL A 916 -26.66 -0.56 19.11
C VAL A 916 -27.47 -1.39 20.10
N ALA A 917 -27.87 -0.75 21.17
CA ALA A 917 -28.69 -1.39 22.22
C ALA A 917 -30.18 -1.40 21.89
N GLY A 918 -30.65 -0.59 20.94
CA GLY A 918 -32.08 -0.39 20.70
C GLY A 918 -32.91 -1.68 20.59
N PRO A 919 -32.54 -2.62 19.72
CA PRO A 919 -33.22 -3.91 19.65
C PRO A 919 -33.11 -4.72 20.94
N LEU A 920 -31.93 -4.73 21.58
CA LEU A 920 -31.67 -5.54 22.79
C LEU A 920 -32.34 -5.02 24.02
N ARG A 921 -32.60 -3.71 24.15
CA ARG A 921 -33.31 -3.09 25.27
C ARG A 921 -34.78 -3.42 25.32
N ARG A 922 -35.37 -3.95 24.23
CA ARG A 922 -36.78 -4.33 24.16
C ARG A 922 -37.06 -5.70 24.82
N ASP A 923 -36.02 -6.47 25.04
CA ASP A 923 -36.12 -7.79 25.65
C ASP A 923 -36.39 -7.66 27.14
N PRO A 924 -37.22 -8.56 27.74
CA PRO A 924 -37.50 -8.55 29.15
C PRO A 924 -36.28 -8.92 30.00
N LEU A 925 -36.34 -8.67 31.32
CA LEU A 925 -35.38 -9.17 32.30
C LEU A 925 -36.01 -10.31 33.10
N PRO A 926 -35.30 -11.44 33.33
CA PRO A 926 -33.99 -11.78 32.76
C PRO A 926 -34.04 -11.91 31.24
N PRO A 927 -32.91 -11.67 30.53
CA PRO A 927 -32.86 -11.68 29.08
C PRO A 927 -33.17 -13.08 28.50
N PRO A 928 -33.82 -13.17 27.33
CA PRO A 928 -34.12 -14.44 26.68
C PRO A 928 -32.86 -15.13 26.14
N GLY A 929 -32.97 -16.47 26.00
CA GLY A 929 -31.87 -17.29 25.46
C GLY A 929 -30.86 -17.71 26.53
N ARG A 930 -29.63 -17.95 26.14
CA ARG A 930 -28.54 -18.30 27.04
C ARG A 930 -27.99 -17.06 27.73
N TYR A 931 -27.96 -17.06 29.08
CA TYR A 931 -27.39 -15.94 29.83
C TYR A 931 -26.78 -16.42 31.15
N PHE A 932 -26.01 -15.54 31.76
CA PHE A 932 -25.38 -15.70 33.06
C PHE A 932 -25.86 -14.59 33.98
N THR A 933 -26.20 -14.96 35.20
CA THR A 933 -26.68 -14.03 36.25
C THR A 933 -25.55 -13.83 37.27
N ARG A 934 -25.31 -12.58 37.65
CA ARG A 934 -24.40 -12.24 38.73
C ARG A 934 -25.08 -12.60 40.07
N THR A 935 -24.38 -13.38 40.89
CA THR A 935 -24.78 -13.77 42.22
C THR A 935 -24.40 -12.71 43.27
N ASP A 936 -24.90 -12.83 44.52
CA ASP A 936 -24.63 -11.86 45.60
C ASP A 936 -23.15 -11.75 45.97
N ASP A 937 -22.38 -12.81 45.78
CA ASP A 937 -20.91 -12.81 45.98
C ASP A 937 -20.11 -12.22 44.82
N GLY A 938 -20.79 -11.80 43.75
CA GLY A 938 -20.22 -11.19 42.60
C GLY A 938 -19.70 -12.14 41.51
N SER A 939 -19.89 -13.47 41.69
CA SER A 939 -19.60 -14.48 40.66
C SER A 939 -20.76 -14.63 39.70
N TYR A 940 -20.53 -15.32 38.57
CA TYR A 940 -21.55 -15.60 37.56
C TYR A 940 -22.03 -17.06 37.63
N LYS A 941 -23.31 -17.24 37.34
CA LYS A 941 -23.93 -18.57 37.20
C LYS A 941 -24.76 -18.59 35.92
N GLU A 942 -24.56 -19.65 35.13
CA GLU A 942 -25.34 -19.89 33.91
C GLU A 942 -26.79 -20.22 34.27
N SER A 943 -27.73 -19.62 33.54
CA SER A 943 -29.18 -19.75 33.78
C SER A 943 -29.88 -20.18 32.51
#